data_b197211002b25fab90ee09730e8e586f
#
_entry.id   b197211002b25fab90ee09730e8e586f
#
_cell.length_a   1.000
_cell.length_b   1.000
_cell.length_c   1.000
_cell.angle_alpha   90.00
_cell.angle_beta   90.00
_cell.angle_gamma   90.00
#
_symmetry.space_group_name_H-M   'P 1'
#
loop_
_entity.id
_entity.type
_entity.pdbx_description
1 polymer ?
#
loop_
_entity_poly.entity_id
_entity_poly.type
_entity_poly.pdbx_seq_one_letter_code
_entity_poly.pdbx_strand_id
1 'polypeptide(L)'
;MEQAQEQIKDFPNTILFETEAEMLDMFLNLIEDADVLSGWNSEGFDMPYTVNRITKALSKEDTRRLCLWGQMPKKREYEKYGKTAITYDLVGRVHLDSLELYRKYTYEERHTYRLDAIGEMEVGESKTVYEGTLDQLYNNDFRKFIEYNRQDTALLDKLDKKLKFIDLANTVAHECTVLLQTTMGAVAVTEQAIVNEAHHRGLIVPSRPRRDENASNQAAGAYVAYPKKGLHDYIGSMDINSLYPSVIRALNMGPETIVGQLRQDYTQAEIDSKIAKGSTFAAAWEGKFGSNEYEFVMNKDRANDITVEWENGETSVMSGAEIYEVIYESNKPWMLSANGTIFTHEFEGVIPGLLKRWYAERKDMQAKLKECIKAENKVEEEYWDKRQLVKKINLNSLYGAILNMGCRFFDNRIGQSTTLTGRGIARHMAAKINEVITGEYDHIGKAIIYGDTDSAYFSAYSALRKEIDKGEIPWTKDTVVQLYDTIAEEVNSTFPQFMLDAHHCPKSRGEVIKAGREIVAIKGLFITKKRYAVLYYDKEGKREDVDGKPGKIKAMGLDLKRSDTPEFMQKFLEEILTKVLNGSQEEEILERIGEFRTEFKARPGWEKGSPKRANNITDYQAKEAKAGKTNMPGHVRASINWNTLKRMNGDKYSTNIVDGMKVIVCKVKDNPLGYTSVAYPVDELRLPKWFQELPFNHSEMETTIINNKLDNLIGVLEWDLESTTQNNTFSSLFDFE
;
A
#
# COMPACT_ATOMS: atom_id res chain seq x y z
N MET A 1 49.68 -3.63 -11.47
CA MET A 1 48.94 -3.97 -12.71
C MET A 1 49.13 -5.45 -13.10
N GLU A 2 50.28 -5.97 -13.41
CA GLU A 2 50.47 -7.36 -13.91
C GLU A 2 49.86 -8.44 -13.00
N GLN A 3 50.08 -8.38 -11.68
CA GLN A 3 49.49 -9.33 -10.73
C GLN A 3 47.94 -9.26 -10.71
N ALA A 4 47.39 -8.07 -10.78
CA ALA A 4 45.94 -7.87 -10.82
C ALA A 4 45.36 -8.37 -12.15
N GLN A 5 46.05 -8.14 -13.27
CA GLN A 5 45.68 -8.63 -14.58
C GLN A 5 45.61 -10.16 -14.64
N GLU A 6 46.60 -10.83 -14.04
CA GLU A 6 46.65 -12.29 -13.97
C GLU A 6 45.47 -12.87 -13.15
N GLN A 7 45.06 -12.19 -12.04
CA GLN A 7 43.99 -12.63 -11.18
C GLN A 7 42.59 -12.57 -11.85
N ILE A 8 42.40 -11.70 -12.85
CA ILE A 8 41.14 -11.46 -13.51
C ILE A 8 41.09 -11.84 -14.99
N LYS A 9 42.16 -12.46 -15.51
CA LYS A 9 42.32 -12.78 -16.95
C LYS A 9 41.18 -13.61 -17.53
N ASP A 10 40.50 -14.42 -16.71
CA ASP A 10 39.37 -15.27 -17.07
C ASP A 10 37.99 -14.55 -16.90
N PHE A 11 37.98 -13.32 -16.39
CA PHE A 11 36.72 -12.56 -16.33
C PHE A 11 36.45 -11.83 -17.64
N PRO A 12 35.40 -12.22 -18.38
CA PRO A 12 35.03 -11.49 -19.57
C PRO A 12 34.55 -10.08 -19.24
N ASN A 13 34.72 -9.15 -20.17
CA ASN A 13 34.23 -7.77 -20.02
C ASN A 13 34.74 -7.06 -18.75
N THR A 14 35.97 -7.31 -18.35
CA THR A 14 36.61 -6.67 -17.20
C THR A 14 37.90 -6.01 -17.63
N ILE A 15 38.03 -4.71 -17.42
CA ILE A 15 39.17 -3.91 -17.84
C ILE A 15 39.79 -3.28 -16.59
N LEU A 16 41.14 -3.38 -16.46
CA LEU A 16 41.92 -2.69 -15.44
C LEU A 16 42.46 -1.40 -15.99
N PHE A 17 42.53 -0.38 -15.13
CA PHE A 17 43.12 0.90 -15.41
C PHE A 17 44.19 1.23 -14.35
N GLU A 18 45.20 1.99 -14.73
CA GLU A 18 46.22 2.44 -13.80
C GLU A 18 45.72 3.59 -12.92
N THR A 19 44.85 4.42 -13.49
CA THR A 19 44.33 5.60 -12.83
C THR A 19 42.79 5.63 -12.86
N GLU A 20 42.21 6.28 -11.86
CA GLU A 20 40.76 6.54 -11.80
C GLU A 20 40.32 7.43 -12.99
N ALA A 21 41.15 8.35 -13.43
CA ALA A 21 40.86 9.24 -14.56
C ALA A 21 40.64 8.44 -15.85
N GLU A 22 41.50 7.49 -16.17
CA GLU A 22 41.35 6.59 -17.34
C GLU A 22 40.08 5.74 -17.24
N MET A 23 39.80 5.21 -16.06
CA MET A 23 38.59 4.43 -15.82
C MET A 23 37.32 5.28 -16.05
N LEU A 24 37.28 6.50 -15.50
CA LEU A 24 36.13 7.38 -15.67
C LEU A 24 35.97 7.88 -17.10
N ASP A 25 37.07 8.14 -17.81
CA ASP A 25 37.03 8.49 -19.23
C ASP A 25 36.45 7.35 -20.07
N MET A 26 36.90 6.12 -19.84
CA MET A 26 36.35 4.94 -20.51
C MET A 26 34.88 4.70 -20.15
N PHE A 27 34.49 4.90 -18.90
CA PHE A 27 33.09 4.83 -18.48
C PHE A 27 32.21 5.82 -19.28
N LEU A 28 32.66 7.07 -19.40
CA LEU A 28 31.95 8.11 -20.15
C LEU A 28 31.85 7.76 -21.65
N ASN A 29 32.86 7.12 -22.23
CA ASN A 29 32.79 6.62 -23.61
C ASN A 29 31.79 5.45 -23.76
N LEU A 30 31.77 4.52 -22.79
CA LEU A 30 30.85 3.38 -22.81
C LEU A 30 29.38 3.77 -22.71
N ILE A 31 29.07 4.87 -22.05
CA ILE A 31 27.66 5.34 -21.92
C ILE A 31 27.26 6.36 -22.98
N GLU A 32 28.14 6.69 -23.96
CA GLU A 32 27.91 7.77 -24.91
C GLU A 32 26.58 7.63 -25.65
N ASP A 33 26.26 6.43 -26.11
CA ASP A 33 25.04 6.07 -26.85
C ASP A 33 23.90 5.52 -25.97
N ALA A 34 24.08 5.47 -24.64
CA ALA A 34 23.05 4.97 -23.75
C ALA A 34 21.92 6.00 -23.55
N ASP A 35 20.68 5.61 -23.81
CA ASP A 35 19.50 6.44 -23.57
C ASP A 35 19.03 6.42 -22.10
N VAL A 36 19.19 5.25 -21.45
CA VAL A 36 18.73 5.02 -20.07
C VAL A 36 19.90 4.49 -19.23
N LEU A 37 20.11 5.14 -18.08
CA LEU A 37 21.00 4.64 -17.04
C LEU A 37 20.17 4.15 -15.86
N SER A 38 20.57 3.01 -15.28
CA SER A 38 19.91 2.43 -14.12
C SER A 38 20.92 1.86 -13.13
N GLY A 39 20.48 1.71 -11.89
CA GLY A 39 21.26 1.13 -10.81
C GLY A 39 20.39 0.96 -9.57
N TRP A 40 20.89 0.28 -8.54
CA TRP A 40 20.18 0.07 -7.29
C TRP A 40 20.53 1.14 -6.25
N ASN A 41 19.58 2.00 -5.90
CA ASN A 41 19.80 3.22 -5.10
C ASN A 41 20.74 4.23 -5.77
N SER A 42 20.80 4.18 -7.07
CA SER A 42 21.75 4.98 -7.86
C SER A 42 21.45 6.47 -7.84
N GLU A 43 20.18 6.86 -7.67
CA GLU A 43 19.80 8.27 -7.46
C GLU A 43 20.35 8.82 -6.15
N GLY A 44 20.39 8.00 -5.10
CA GLY A 44 20.83 8.40 -3.77
C GLY A 44 22.35 8.30 -3.55
N PHE A 45 23.06 7.49 -4.33
CA PHE A 45 24.48 7.25 -4.12
C PHE A 45 25.32 7.33 -5.39
N ASP A 46 25.11 6.44 -6.35
CA ASP A 46 26.03 6.28 -7.49
C ASP A 46 26.11 7.55 -8.34
N MET A 47 24.99 8.17 -8.66
CA MET A 47 24.98 9.36 -9.50
C MET A 47 25.65 10.58 -8.85
N PRO A 48 25.34 10.97 -7.60
CA PRO A 48 26.08 12.03 -6.91
C PRO A 48 27.55 11.74 -6.76
N TYR A 49 27.90 10.49 -6.45
CA TYR A 49 29.29 10.06 -6.31
C TYR A 49 30.05 10.18 -7.64
N THR A 50 29.49 9.66 -8.73
CA THR A 50 30.09 9.69 -10.07
C THR A 50 30.32 11.12 -10.55
N VAL A 51 29.32 12.02 -10.42
CA VAL A 51 29.48 13.44 -10.77
C VAL A 51 30.61 14.09 -10.00
N ASN A 52 30.72 13.81 -8.69
CA ASN A 52 31.81 14.32 -7.86
C ASN A 52 33.18 13.75 -8.27
N ARG A 53 33.26 12.45 -8.60
CA ARG A 53 34.53 11.83 -9.01
C ARG A 53 35.00 12.33 -10.36
N ILE A 54 34.13 12.45 -11.34
CA ILE A 54 34.42 13.03 -12.66
C ILE A 54 34.95 14.46 -12.46
N THR A 55 34.28 15.28 -11.65
CA THR A 55 34.72 16.64 -11.38
C THR A 55 36.11 16.73 -10.77
N LYS A 56 36.49 15.75 -9.93
CA LYS A 56 37.79 15.74 -9.24
C LYS A 56 38.91 15.08 -10.02
N ALA A 57 38.63 13.96 -10.67
CA ALA A 57 39.63 13.14 -11.35
C ALA A 57 39.84 13.56 -12.82
N LEU A 58 38.83 14.06 -13.49
CA LEU A 58 38.90 14.66 -14.82
C LEU A 58 38.70 16.17 -14.72
N SER A 59 37.53 16.66 -15.04
CA SER A 59 37.20 18.09 -14.87
C SER A 59 35.67 18.26 -14.67
N LYS A 60 35.27 19.47 -14.25
CA LYS A 60 33.86 19.83 -14.18
C LYS A 60 33.23 19.80 -15.57
N GLU A 61 33.93 20.16 -16.61
CA GLU A 61 33.43 20.14 -17.99
C GLU A 61 33.14 18.72 -18.47
N ASP A 62 33.91 17.72 -18.05
CA ASP A 62 33.69 16.32 -18.41
C ASP A 62 32.39 15.77 -17.87
N THR A 63 31.77 16.37 -16.85
CA THR A 63 30.44 15.98 -16.40
C THR A 63 29.36 16.18 -17.45
N ARG A 64 29.61 17.01 -18.50
CA ARG A 64 28.68 17.17 -19.65
C ARG A 64 28.48 15.85 -20.39
N ARG A 65 29.46 14.94 -20.39
CA ARG A 65 29.39 13.64 -21.07
C ARG A 65 28.39 12.68 -20.40
N LEU A 66 27.95 12.98 -19.18
CA LEU A 66 26.80 12.31 -18.54
C LEU A 66 25.46 12.71 -19.15
N CYS A 67 25.41 13.83 -19.86
CA CYS A 67 24.22 14.38 -20.52
C CYS A 67 24.36 14.31 -22.03
N LEU A 68 23.25 14.59 -22.74
CA LEU A 68 23.27 14.82 -24.18
C LEU A 68 23.37 16.31 -24.52
N TRP A 69 23.64 16.62 -25.78
CA TRP A 69 23.65 17.99 -26.34
C TRP A 69 24.58 18.95 -25.61
N GLY A 70 25.67 18.45 -25.03
CA GLY A 70 26.65 19.27 -24.33
C GLY A 70 26.12 19.98 -23.08
N GLN A 71 25.00 19.52 -22.52
CA GLN A 71 24.41 20.08 -21.32
C GLN A 71 25.10 19.59 -20.05
N MET A 72 25.00 20.36 -18.96
CA MET A 72 25.49 19.95 -17.63
C MET A 72 24.42 19.19 -16.87
N PRO A 73 24.80 18.20 -16.01
CA PRO A 73 23.89 17.63 -15.06
C PRO A 73 23.30 18.70 -14.13
N LYS A 74 21.97 18.72 -13.99
CA LYS A 74 21.28 19.69 -13.15
C LYS A 74 21.21 19.16 -11.72
N LYS A 75 21.87 19.84 -10.79
CA LYS A 75 21.79 19.53 -9.37
C LYS A 75 20.34 19.72 -8.90
N ARG A 76 19.77 18.71 -8.25
CA ARG A 76 18.46 18.76 -7.61
C ARG A 76 18.62 18.41 -6.13
N GLU A 77 18.10 19.29 -5.28
CA GLU A 77 18.01 19.05 -3.85
C GLU A 77 16.59 18.63 -3.49
N TYR A 78 16.48 17.62 -2.67
CA TYR A 78 15.17 17.15 -2.21
C TYR A 78 15.28 16.71 -0.74
N GLU A 79 14.17 16.79 -0.03
CA GLU A 79 14.13 16.37 1.35
C GLU A 79 13.87 14.86 1.42
N LYS A 80 14.78 14.12 2.05
CA LYS A 80 14.63 12.70 2.33
C LYS A 80 14.92 12.46 3.81
N TYR A 81 13.87 12.04 4.54
CA TYR A 81 13.96 11.76 5.98
C TYR A 81 14.48 12.94 6.83
N GLY A 82 13.98 14.14 6.55
CA GLY A 82 14.39 15.35 7.29
C GLY A 82 15.81 15.84 6.99
N LYS A 83 16.44 15.36 5.93
CA LYS A 83 17.73 15.83 5.43
C LYS A 83 17.67 16.20 3.97
N THR A 84 18.40 17.26 3.60
CA THR A 84 18.60 17.60 2.20
C THR A 84 19.47 16.53 1.55
N ALA A 85 18.91 15.80 0.61
CA ALA A 85 19.64 14.89 -0.28
C ALA A 85 19.88 15.60 -1.62
N ILE A 86 20.96 15.22 -2.27
CA ILE A 86 21.39 15.77 -3.56
C ILE A 86 21.35 14.65 -4.57
N THR A 87 20.74 14.92 -5.72
CA THR A 87 20.85 14.12 -6.92
C THR A 87 21.11 14.99 -8.14
N TYR A 88 21.25 14.36 -9.31
CA TYR A 88 21.48 15.07 -10.56
C TYR A 88 20.55 14.57 -11.64
N ASP A 89 19.82 15.48 -12.27
CA ASP A 89 19.02 15.19 -13.45
C ASP A 89 19.91 15.29 -14.69
N LEU A 90 19.98 14.21 -15.46
CA LEU A 90 20.77 14.11 -16.68
C LEU A 90 19.97 14.66 -17.85
N VAL A 91 20.40 15.77 -18.43
CA VAL A 91 19.70 16.40 -19.54
C VAL A 91 19.82 15.56 -20.80
N GLY A 92 18.69 15.17 -21.39
CA GLY A 92 18.63 14.36 -22.62
C GLY A 92 18.78 12.86 -22.41
N ARG A 93 19.24 12.43 -21.24
CA ARG A 93 19.39 11.02 -20.86
C ARG A 93 18.52 10.71 -19.67
N VAL A 94 17.92 9.54 -19.65
CA VAL A 94 17.01 9.14 -18.56
C VAL A 94 17.81 8.37 -17.50
N HIS A 95 17.62 8.76 -16.23
CA HIS A 95 18.10 7.98 -15.10
C HIS A 95 16.90 7.40 -14.34
N LEU A 96 16.80 6.06 -14.28
CA LEU A 96 15.77 5.33 -13.56
C LEU A 96 16.42 4.46 -12.48
N ASP A 97 16.17 4.80 -11.23
CA ASP A 97 16.64 4.01 -10.10
C ASP A 97 15.80 2.74 -9.94
N SER A 98 16.41 1.57 -10.11
CA SER A 98 15.74 0.26 -10.00
C SER A 98 15.14 0.02 -8.62
N LEU A 99 15.71 0.56 -7.54
CA LEU A 99 15.14 0.49 -6.20
C LEU A 99 13.82 1.29 -6.12
N GLU A 100 13.78 2.48 -6.70
CA GLU A 100 12.55 3.30 -6.68
C GLU A 100 11.50 2.71 -7.63
N LEU A 101 11.87 2.12 -8.76
CA LEU A 101 10.98 1.34 -9.61
C LEU A 101 10.39 0.13 -8.84
N TYR A 102 11.24 -0.60 -8.12
CA TYR A 102 10.80 -1.74 -7.31
C TYR A 102 9.79 -1.31 -6.24
N ARG A 103 10.07 -0.22 -5.52
CA ARG A 103 9.16 0.33 -4.52
C ARG A 103 7.83 0.78 -5.10
N LYS A 104 7.86 1.35 -6.31
CA LYS A 104 6.67 1.86 -6.97
C LYS A 104 5.74 0.75 -7.47
N TYR A 105 6.30 -0.28 -8.08
CA TYR A 105 5.52 -1.32 -8.76
C TYR A 105 5.32 -2.60 -7.92
N THR A 106 5.95 -2.67 -6.73
CA THR A 106 5.72 -3.76 -5.76
C THR A 106 4.84 -3.25 -4.62
N TYR A 107 3.65 -3.84 -4.48
CA TYR A 107 2.67 -3.37 -3.47
C TYR A 107 2.94 -3.87 -2.05
N GLU A 108 3.81 -4.86 -1.87
CA GLU A 108 4.17 -5.41 -0.57
C GLU A 108 5.38 -4.69 0.00
N GLU A 109 5.27 -4.21 1.25
CA GLU A 109 6.41 -3.64 1.95
C GLU A 109 7.39 -4.75 2.36
N ARG A 110 8.66 -4.60 1.96
CA ARG A 110 9.72 -5.55 2.30
C ARG A 110 10.38 -5.20 3.63
N HIS A 111 10.91 -6.19 4.32
CA HIS A 111 11.69 -5.98 5.55
C HIS A 111 12.91 -5.12 5.30
N THR A 112 13.61 -5.40 4.22
CA THR A 112 14.75 -4.63 3.73
C THR A 112 14.67 -4.50 2.23
N TYR A 113 15.30 -3.45 1.70
CA TYR A 113 15.41 -3.21 0.26
C TYR A 113 16.85 -3.32 -0.21
N ARG A 114 17.71 -4.05 0.52
CA ARG A 114 19.05 -4.35 0.08
C ARG A 114 19.01 -5.24 -1.16
N LEU A 115 19.94 -5.01 -2.07
CA LEU A 115 20.00 -5.75 -3.33
C LEU A 115 20.14 -7.26 -3.14
N ASP A 116 20.95 -7.70 -2.14
CA ASP A 116 21.09 -9.11 -1.79
C ASP A 116 19.79 -9.78 -1.36
N ALA A 117 19.03 -9.10 -0.47
CA ALA A 117 17.76 -9.62 0.04
C ALA A 117 16.66 -9.64 -1.03
N ILE A 118 16.60 -8.62 -1.87
CA ILE A 118 15.66 -8.58 -2.98
C ILE A 118 16.05 -9.58 -4.07
N GLY A 119 17.34 -9.73 -4.35
CA GLY A 119 17.85 -10.74 -5.28
C GLY A 119 17.50 -12.16 -4.86
N GLU A 120 17.73 -12.51 -3.58
CA GLU A 120 17.35 -13.82 -3.03
C GLU A 120 15.84 -14.06 -3.15
N MET A 121 15.03 -13.06 -2.82
CA MET A 121 13.57 -13.15 -2.84
C MET A 121 13.02 -13.29 -4.27
N GLU A 122 13.53 -12.51 -5.21
CA GLU A 122 12.96 -12.43 -6.55
C GLU A 122 13.60 -13.43 -7.52
N VAL A 123 14.91 -13.64 -7.47
CA VAL A 123 15.65 -14.49 -8.43
C VAL A 123 16.36 -15.68 -7.79
N GLY A 124 16.28 -15.83 -6.47
CA GLY A 124 16.93 -16.93 -5.74
C GLY A 124 18.45 -16.80 -5.66
N GLU A 125 18.97 -15.60 -5.87
CA GLU A 125 20.39 -15.31 -5.82
C GLU A 125 20.69 -14.09 -4.95
N SER A 126 21.81 -14.15 -4.24
CA SER A 126 22.27 -13.06 -3.38
C SER A 126 23.66 -12.57 -3.79
N LYS A 127 24.14 -11.54 -3.09
CA LYS A 127 25.50 -11.04 -3.25
C LYS A 127 26.55 -12.06 -2.82
N THR A 128 27.74 -11.94 -3.36
CA THR A 128 28.90 -12.71 -2.92
C THR A 128 29.20 -12.43 -1.45
N VAL A 129 29.25 -13.47 -0.62
CA VAL A 129 29.60 -13.33 0.81
C VAL A 129 31.10 -13.17 0.98
N TYR A 130 31.52 -12.20 1.75
CA TYR A 130 32.93 -11.95 2.07
C TYR A 130 33.11 -11.61 3.55
N GLU A 131 34.35 -11.71 4.04
CA GLU A 131 34.71 -11.37 5.41
C GLU A 131 35.44 -10.02 5.48
N GLY A 132 35.15 -9.22 6.51
CA GLY A 132 35.78 -7.92 6.75
C GLY A 132 35.10 -6.76 6.05
N THR A 133 35.82 -5.71 5.75
CA THR A 133 35.39 -4.53 5.02
C THR A 133 35.72 -4.66 3.53
N LEU A 134 35.10 -3.84 2.68
CA LEU A 134 35.44 -3.79 1.25
C LEU A 134 36.91 -3.42 1.03
N ASP A 135 37.52 -2.53 1.86
CA ASP A 135 38.92 -2.19 1.80
C ASP A 135 39.80 -3.39 2.12
N GLN A 136 39.40 -4.19 3.11
CA GLN A 136 40.14 -5.42 3.45
C GLN A 136 39.99 -6.45 2.33
N LEU A 137 38.83 -6.60 1.75
CA LEU A 137 38.59 -7.49 0.62
C LEU A 137 39.44 -7.07 -0.58
N TYR A 138 39.44 -5.77 -0.93
CA TYR A 138 40.28 -5.24 -2.00
C TYR A 138 41.76 -5.55 -1.80
N ASN A 139 42.26 -5.34 -0.58
CA ASN A 139 43.71 -5.51 -0.30
C ASN A 139 44.12 -6.98 -0.12
N ASN A 140 43.23 -7.85 0.40
CA ASN A 140 43.59 -9.23 0.75
C ASN A 140 43.15 -10.25 -0.30
N ASP A 141 42.09 -10.00 -1.03
CA ASP A 141 41.52 -10.88 -2.07
C ASP A 141 40.89 -10.05 -3.19
N PHE A 142 41.74 -9.48 -4.02
CA PHE A 142 41.35 -8.63 -5.13
C PHE A 142 40.43 -9.36 -6.12
N ARG A 143 40.69 -10.64 -6.39
CA ARG A 143 39.84 -11.45 -7.29
C ARG A 143 38.42 -11.51 -6.77
N LYS A 144 38.23 -11.85 -5.50
CA LYS A 144 36.89 -11.92 -4.87
C LYS A 144 36.23 -10.54 -4.81
N PHE A 145 36.98 -9.47 -4.66
CA PHE A 145 36.47 -8.10 -4.74
C PHE A 145 35.83 -7.81 -6.13
N ILE A 146 36.49 -8.23 -7.20
CA ILE A 146 35.96 -8.09 -8.57
C ILE A 146 34.74 -9.01 -8.78
N GLU A 147 34.78 -10.25 -8.29
CA GLU A 147 33.62 -11.15 -8.32
C GLU A 147 32.41 -10.56 -7.61
N TYR A 148 32.62 -9.94 -6.44
CA TYR A 148 31.55 -9.25 -5.71
C TYR A 148 30.93 -8.12 -6.54
N ASN A 149 31.74 -7.27 -7.15
CA ASN A 149 31.24 -6.16 -7.98
C ASN A 149 30.49 -6.66 -9.21
N ARG A 150 31.01 -7.69 -9.87
CA ARG A 150 30.35 -8.32 -11.03
C ARG A 150 29.02 -8.96 -10.67
N GLN A 151 28.95 -9.64 -9.52
CA GLN A 151 27.70 -10.24 -9.04
C GLN A 151 26.64 -9.18 -8.73
N ASP A 152 27.01 -8.04 -8.16
CA ASP A 152 26.08 -6.93 -7.91
C ASP A 152 25.42 -6.44 -9.22
N THR A 153 26.23 -6.28 -10.26
CA THR A 153 25.73 -5.84 -11.59
C THR A 153 24.92 -6.93 -12.28
N ALA A 154 25.37 -8.19 -12.22
CA ALA A 154 24.65 -9.31 -12.82
C ALA A 154 23.27 -9.54 -12.13
N LEU A 155 23.20 -9.30 -10.82
CA LEU A 155 21.97 -9.42 -10.08
C LEU A 155 20.93 -8.37 -10.51
N LEU A 156 21.35 -7.14 -10.80
CA LEU A 156 20.47 -6.11 -11.37
C LEU A 156 19.90 -6.50 -12.73
N ASP A 157 20.74 -7.02 -13.63
CA ASP A 157 20.31 -7.50 -14.95
C ASP A 157 19.27 -8.63 -14.84
N LYS A 158 19.50 -9.59 -13.93
CA LYS A 158 18.54 -10.68 -13.66
C LYS A 158 17.23 -10.17 -13.08
N LEU A 159 17.27 -9.20 -12.16
CA LEU A 159 16.08 -8.57 -11.59
C LEU A 159 15.30 -7.83 -12.67
N ASP A 160 15.95 -7.05 -13.54
CA ASP A 160 15.26 -6.33 -14.62
C ASP A 160 14.65 -7.29 -15.63
N LYS A 161 15.36 -8.34 -16.03
CA LYS A 161 14.84 -9.39 -16.93
C LYS A 161 13.61 -10.09 -16.39
N LYS A 162 13.53 -10.31 -15.07
CA LYS A 162 12.37 -10.93 -14.42
C LYS A 162 11.23 -9.93 -14.22
N LEU A 163 11.51 -8.78 -13.63
CA LEU A 163 10.49 -7.81 -13.19
C LEU A 163 10.03 -6.89 -14.33
N LYS A 164 10.92 -6.56 -15.26
CA LYS A 164 10.68 -5.73 -16.45
C LYS A 164 10.02 -4.38 -16.12
N PHE A 165 10.44 -3.77 -15.01
CA PHE A 165 9.85 -2.50 -14.54
C PHE A 165 10.25 -1.31 -15.42
N ILE A 166 11.40 -1.34 -16.08
CA ILE A 166 11.78 -0.32 -17.06
C ILE A 166 10.83 -0.40 -18.28
N ASP A 167 10.53 -1.59 -18.80
CA ASP A 167 9.56 -1.80 -19.88
C ASP A 167 8.15 -1.35 -19.46
N LEU A 168 7.76 -1.64 -18.21
CA LEU A 168 6.47 -1.20 -17.68
C LEU A 168 6.39 0.33 -17.62
N ALA A 169 7.44 0.99 -17.11
CA ALA A 169 7.52 2.45 -17.09
C ALA A 169 7.46 3.04 -18.50
N ASN A 170 8.16 2.44 -19.47
CA ASN A 170 8.11 2.85 -20.87
C ASN A 170 6.69 2.71 -21.46
N THR A 171 5.98 1.63 -21.14
CA THR A 171 4.60 1.45 -21.58
C THR A 171 3.67 2.54 -20.98
N VAL A 172 3.85 2.88 -19.69
CA VAL A 172 3.12 3.99 -19.06
C VAL A 172 3.44 5.32 -19.75
N ALA A 173 4.71 5.56 -20.09
CA ALA A 173 5.13 6.79 -20.78
C ALA A 173 4.42 6.96 -22.11
N HIS A 174 4.35 5.90 -22.92
CA HIS A 174 3.65 5.89 -24.20
C HIS A 174 2.14 6.09 -24.04
N GLU A 175 1.51 5.35 -23.17
CA GLU A 175 0.06 5.43 -22.93
C GLU A 175 -0.43 6.80 -22.48
N CYS A 176 0.37 7.49 -21.68
CA CYS A 176 0.02 8.81 -21.11
C CYS A 176 0.74 9.97 -21.79
N THR A 177 1.57 9.72 -22.82
CA THR A 177 2.41 10.72 -23.54
C THR A 177 3.22 11.60 -22.60
N VAL A 178 3.94 10.97 -21.69
CA VAL A 178 4.87 11.63 -20.76
C VAL A 178 6.30 11.17 -21.02
N LEU A 179 7.26 11.96 -20.56
CA LEU A 179 8.65 11.52 -20.58
C LEU A 179 8.86 10.33 -19.63
N LEU A 180 9.79 9.45 -19.96
CA LEU A 180 10.03 8.22 -19.20
C LEU A 180 10.31 8.48 -17.71
N GLN A 181 11.14 9.47 -17.37
CA GLN A 181 11.36 9.88 -15.98
C GLN A 181 10.10 10.42 -15.27
N THR A 182 9.16 11.01 -16.02
CA THR A 182 7.90 11.54 -15.46
C THR A 182 7.01 10.42 -14.96
N THR A 183 7.17 9.20 -15.46
CA THR A 183 6.38 8.03 -15.05
C THR A 183 6.49 7.73 -13.55
N MET A 184 7.55 8.22 -12.88
CA MET A 184 7.70 8.08 -11.43
C MET A 184 6.69 8.91 -10.64
N GLY A 185 6.07 9.95 -11.23
CA GLY A 185 5.08 10.81 -10.60
C GLY A 185 3.64 10.48 -11.02
N ALA A 186 2.85 9.79 -10.18
CA ALA A 186 1.48 9.39 -10.50
C ALA A 186 0.57 10.58 -10.86
N VAL A 187 0.70 11.71 -10.16
CA VAL A 187 -0.09 12.92 -10.42
C VAL A 187 0.20 13.48 -11.82
N ALA A 188 1.47 13.60 -12.20
CA ALA A 188 1.87 14.13 -13.51
C ALA A 188 1.41 13.22 -14.65
N VAL A 189 1.52 11.90 -14.49
CA VAL A 189 1.05 10.91 -15.46
C VAL A 189 -0.46 11.03 -15.67
N THR A 190 -1.23 11.07 -14.59
CA THR A 190 -2.70 11.18 -14.66
C THR A 190 -3.14 12.54 -15.23
N GLU A 191 -2.53 13.63 -14.79
CA GLU A 191 -2.82 14.98 -15.30
C GLU A 191 -2.62 15.03 -16.82
N GLN A 192 -1.50 14.50 -17.32
CA GLN A 192 -1.22 14.49 -18.75
C GLN A 192 -2.22 13.64 -19.53
N ALA A 193 -2.63 12.49 -19.00
CA ALA A 193 -3.64 11.64 -19.64
C ALA A 193 -4.99 12.38 -19.78
N ILE A 194 -5.40 13.15 -18.76
CA ILE A 194 -6.62 13.96 -18.82
C ILE A 194 -6.46 15.11 -19.82
N VAL A 195 -5.29 15.77 -19.85
CA VAL A 195 -4.98 16.81 -20.84
C VAL A 195 -5.08 16.27 -22.26
N ASN A 196 -4.54 15.07 -22.52
CA ASN A 196 -4.63 14.43 -23.83
C ASN A 196 -6.08 14.15 -24.23
N GLU A 197 -6.89 13.62 -23.30
CA GLU A 197 -8.30 13.36 -23.56
C GLU A 197 -9.07 14.64 -23.88
N ALA A 198 -8.84 15.72 -23.11
CA ALA A 198 -9.42 17.02 -23.37
C ALA A 198 -8.99 17.56 -24.74
N HIS A 199 -7.72 17.47 -25.08
CA HIS A 199 -7.19 17.91 -26.37
C HIS A 199 -7.82 17.13 -27.55
N HIS A 200 -7.94 15.82 -27.45
CA HIS A 200 -8.63 14.99 -28.46
C HIS A 200 -10.10 15.40 -28.68
N ARG A 201 -10.74 15.95 -27.65
CA ARG A 201 -12.10 16.49 -27.73
C ARG A 201 -12.16 17.96 -28.17
N GLY A 202 -11.03 18.58 -28.47
CA GLY A 202 -10.93 20.01 -28.84
C GLY A 202 -11.20 20.96 -27.68
N LEU A 203 -11.03 20.49 -26.43
CA LEU A 203 -11.26 21.30 -25.23
C LEU A 203 -9.99 21.94 -24.72
N ILE A 204 -10.12 23.16 -24.18
CA ILE A 204 -9.04 23.90 -23.54
C ILE A 204 -9.04 23.54 -22.05
N VAL A 205 -7.88 23.13 -21.54
CA VAL A 205 -7.72 22.83 -20.11
C VAL A 205 -7.38 24.08 -19.30
N PRO A 206 -7.83 24.17 -18.03
CA PRO A 206 -7.53 25.33 -17.17
C PRO A 206 -6.04 25.40 -16.82
N SER A 207 -5.57 26.59 -16.44
CA SER A 207 -4.26 26.74 -15.83
C SER A 207 -4.20 26.04 -14.48
N ARG A 208 -2.99 25.65 -14.03
CA ARG A 208 -2.85 25.08 -12.68
C ARG A 208 -3.29 26.11 -11.64
N PRO A 209 -4.12 25.71 -10.66
CA PRO A 209 -4.52 26.61 -9.59
C PRO A 209 -3.28 27.03 -8.78
N ARG A 210 -3.27 28.28 -8.31
CA ARG A 210 -2.26 28.69 -7.33
C ARG A 210 -2.52 27.93 -6.03
N ARG A 211 -1.45 27.44 -5.39
CA ARG A 211 -1.57 26.80 -4.09
C ARG A 211 -2.13 27.79 -3.08
N ASP A 212 -3.28 27.48 -2.53
CA ASP A 212 -3.77 28.11 -1.32
C ASP A 212 -3.22 27.31 -0.14
N GLU A 213 -2.29 27.89 0.62
CA GLU A 213 -1.65 27.25 1.77
C GLU A 213 -2.66 26.95 2.91
N ASN A 214 -3.82 27.62 2.89
CA ASN A 214 -4.89 27.47 3.88
C ASN A 214 -6.01 26.52 3.40
N ALA A 215 -5.96 26.03 2.16
CA ALA A 215 -6.99 25.14 1.65
C ALA A 215 -6.91 23.77 2.34
N SER A 216 -8.02 23.33 2.93
CA SER A 216 -8.12 21.97 3.48
C SER A 216 -8.19 20.95 2.33
N ASN A 217 -7.25 20.02 2.34
CA ASN A 217 -7.18 18.89 1.39
C ASN A 217 -7.92 17.64 1.91
N GLN A 218 -8.75 17.79 2.94
CA GLN A 218 -9.40 16.65 3.56
C GLN A 218 -10.69 16.29 2.83
N ALA A 219 -10.71 15.11 2.20
CA ALA A 219 -11.93 14.44 1.78
C ALA A 219 -12.33 13.40 2.83
N ALA A 220 -13.64 13.21 3.02
CA ALA A 220 -14.14 12.14 3.87
C ALA A 220 -13.66 10.79 3.32
N GLY A 221 -13.07 9.96 4.17
CA GLY A 221 -12.54 8.65 3.78
C GLY A 221 -13.63 7.63 3.46
N ALA A 222 -13.19 6.42 3.05
CA ALA A 222 -14.07 5.29 2.82
C ALA A 222 -14.82 4.84 4.08
N TYR A 223 -15.91 4.12 3.88
CA TYR A 223 -16.61 3.42 4.96
C TYR A 223 -15.84 2.15 5.35
N VAL A 224 -15.59 1.96 6.63
CA VAL A 224 -15.05 0.73 7.20
C VAL A 224 -15.86 0.36 8.43
N ALA A 225 -16.58 -0.74 8.37
CA ALA A 225 -17.38 -1.26 9.47
C ALA A 225 -16.48 -1.79 10.60
N TYR A 226 -17.02 -1.89 11.82
CA TYR A 226 -16.42 -2.76 12.82
C TYR A 226 -16.80 -4.21 12.51
N PRO A 227 -15.86 -5.17 12.54
CA PRO A 227 -16.21 -6.57 12.30
C PRO A 227 -16.95 -7.16 13.50
N LYS A 228 -17.78 -8.15 13.23
CA LYS A 228 -18.20 -9.11 14.25
C LYS A 228 -16.98 -9.96 14.60
N LYS A 229 -16.42 -9.73 15.79
CA LYS A 229 -15.17 -10.35 16.23
C LYS A 229 -15.31 -11.85 16.41
N GLY A 230 -14.19 -12.57 16.25
CA GLY A 230 -14.10 -14.01 16.49
C GLY A 230 -14.01 -14.84 15.22
N LEU A 231 -14.24 -16.15 15.38
CA LEU A 231 -14.27 -17.12 14.29
C LEU A 231 -15.66 -17.20 13.67
N HIS A 232 -15.70 -17.25 12.36
CA HIS A 232 -16.90 -17.43 11.57
C HIS A 232 -16.71 -18.54 10.54
N ASP A 233 -17.80 -19.24 10.24
CA ASP A 233 -17.80 -20.36 9.30
C ASP A 233 -18.50 -19.96 7.98
N TYR A 234 -18.09 -20.58 6.88
CA TYR A 234 -18.67 -20.43 5.54
C TYR A 234 -18.87 -18.99 5.11
N ILE A 235 -17.76 -18.29 4.99
CA ILE A 235 -17.75 -16.85 4.70
C ILE A 235 -17.71 -16.61 3.20
N GLY A 236 -18.62 -15.76 2.71
CA GLY A 236 -18.52 -15.17 1.38
C GLY A 236 -17.98 -13.77 1.44
N SER A 237 -17.31 -13.33 0.38
CA SER A 237 -17.07 -11.91 0.16
C SER A 237 -17.51 -11.44 -1.21
N MET A 238 -18.11 -10.26 -1.24
CA MET A 238 -18.40 -9.52 -2.46
C MET A 238 -17.56 -8.25 -2.49
N ASP A 239 -17.07 -7.89 -3.67
CA ASP A 239 -16.23 -6.73 -3.92
C ASP A 239 -16.75 -5.93 -5.11
N ILE A 240 -16.87 -4.60 -4.97
CA ILE A 240 -17.34 -3.71 -6.02
C ILE A 240 -16.18 -3.41 -6.97
N ASN A 241 -16.35 -3.78 -8.22
CA ASN A 241 -15.34 -3.62 -9.25
C ASN A 241 -14.94 -2.15 -9.45
N SER A 242 -13.71 -1.79 -9.05
CA SER A 242 -13.17 -0.43 -9.22
C SER A 242 -14.15 0.64 -8.73
N LEU A 243 -14.57 0.59 -7.46
CA LEU A 243 -15.65 1.42 -6.89
C LEU A 243 -15.52 2.90 -7.27
N TYR A 244 -14.42 3.56 -6.97
CA TYR A 244 -14.26 4.99 -7.23
C TYR A 244 -14.28 5.36 -8.72
N PRO A 245 -13.56 4.68 -9.62
CA PRO A 245 -13.74 4.87 -11.05
C PRO A 245 -15.18 4.66 -11.54
N SER A 246 -15.88 3.68 -10.98
CA SER A 246 -17.26 3.38 -11.35
C SER A 246 -18.23 4.46 -10.87
N VAL A 247 -18.04 4.98 -9.67
CA VAL A 247 -18.81 6.13 -9.11
C VAL A 247 -18.62 7.38 -9.97
N ILE A 248 -17.37 7.71 -10.30
CA ILE A 248 -17.04 8.87 -11.17
C ILE A 248 -17.72 8.73 -12.54
N ARG A 249 -17.73 7.53 -13.11
CA ARG A 249 -18.38 7.25 -14.39
C ARG A 249 -19.92 7.32 -14.29
N ALA A 250 -20.49 6.75 -13.24
CA ALA A 250 -21.94 6.72 -13.03
C ALA A 250 -22.51 8.13 -12.92
N LEU A 251 -21.95 8.95 -12.02
CA LEU A 251 -22.39 10.31 -11.77
C LEU A 251 -21.71 11.37 -12.66
N ASN A 252 -20.99 10.95 -13.68
CA ASN A 252 -20.37 11.86 -14.65
C ASN A 252 -19.49 12.94 -14.01
N MET A 253 -18.70 12.59 -12.99
CA MET A 253 -17.95 13.56 -12.17
C MET A 253 -16.72 14.11 -12.89
N GLY A 254 -16.74 15.37 -13.20
CA GLY A 254 -15.65 16.15 -13.74
C GLY A 254 -15.81 17.62 -13.35
N PRO A 255 -14.74 18.43 -13.33
CA PRO A 255 -14.88 19.85 -13.01
C PRO A 255 -15.89 20.57 -13.92
N GLU A 256 -15.92 20.23 -15.20
CA GLU A 256 -16.79 20.82 -16.21
C GLU A 256 -18.25 20.35 -16.16
N THR A 257 -18.55 19.29 -15.40
CA THR A 257 -19.91 18.74 -15.27
C THR A 257 -20.59 19.16 -13.97
N ILE A 258 -19.91 19.89 -13.09
CA ILE A 258 -20.51 20.44 -11.88
C ILE A 258 -21.48 21.55 -12.28
N VAL A 259 -22.69 21.51 -11.72
CA VAL A 259 -23.75 22.52 -11.93
C VAL A 259 -23.90 23.38 -10.69
N GLY A 260 -23.76 22.80 -9.51
CA GLY A 260 -23.89 23.48 -8.24
C GLY A 260 -23.57 22.58 -7.05
N GLN A 261 -23.57 23.21 -5.88
CA GLN A 261 -23.30 22.55 -4.60
C GLN A 261 -24.39 22.91 -3.60
N LEU A 262 -25.01 21.91 -3.02
CA LEU A 262 -25.93 22.09 -1.89
C LEU A 262 -25.13 22.37 -0.62
N ARG A 263 -25.49 23.44 0.09
CA ARG A 263 -24.96 23.78 1.40
C ARG A 263 -26.14 23.95 2.36
N GLN A 264 -26.04 23.32 3.53
CA GLN A 264 -26.90 23.69 4.65
C GLN A 264 -26.13 24.69 5.49
N ASP A 265 -26.75 25.83 5.84
CA ASP A 265 -26.04 26.92 6.56
C ASP A 265 -25.42 26.47 7.88
N TYR A 266 -26.02 25.47 8.54
CA TYR A 266 -25.47 24.88 9.77
C TYR A 266 -24.51 23.70 9.54
N THR A 267 -24.44 23.15 8.34
CA THR A 267 -23.71 21.91 8.10
C THR A 267 -22.20 22.07 8.31
N GLN A 268 -21.61 23.15 7.80
CA GLN A 268 -20.18 23.38 7.97
C GLN A 268 -19.84 23.66 9.44
N ALA A 269 -20.61 24.50 10.11
CA ALA A 269 -20.42 24.79 11.53
C ALA A 269 -20.59 23.55 12.41
N GLU A 270 -21.54 22.65 12.07
CA GLU A 270 -21.73 21.39 12.77
C GLU A 270 -20.55 20.43 12.57
N ILE A 271 -20.04 20.32 11.34
CA ILE A 271 -18.88 19.51 11.01
C ILE A 271 -17.64 20.03 11.76
N ASP A 272 -17.40 21.32 11.72
CA ASP A 272 -16.29 21.97 12.41
C ASP A 272 -16.39 21.75 13.93
N SER A 273 -17.59 21.85 14.48
CA SER A 273 -17.84 21.55 15.91
C SER A 273 -17.56 20.07 16.26
N LYS A 274 -17.93 19.13 15.39
CA LYS A 274 -17.64 17.71 15.60
C LYS A 274 -16.14 17.42 15.51
N ILE A 275 -15.44 18.04 14.57
CA ILE A 275 -13.98 17.91 14.43
C ILE A 275 -13.28 18.50 15.65
N ALA A 276 -13.70 19.69 16.11
CA ALA A 276 -13.15 20.32 17.31
C ALA A 276 -13.35 19.48 18.59
N LYS A 277 -14.42 18.65 18.62
CA LYS A 277 -14.69 17.68 19.69
C LYS A 277 -13.96 16.34 19.52
N GLY A 278 -13.05 16.23 18.53
CA GLY A 278 -12.22 15.03 18.31
C GLY A 278 -12.78 14.01 17.34
N SER A 279 -13.88 14.30 16.63
CA SER A 279 -14.35 13.44 15.55
C SER A 279 -13.37 13.47 14.36
N THR A 280 -13.20 12.34 13.69
CA THR A 280 -12.50 12.33 12.41
C THR A 280 -13.34 13.07 11.35
N PHE A 281 -12.69 13.60 10.32
CA PHE A 281 -13.38 14.28 9.22
C PHE A 281 -14.45 13.38 8.58
N ALA A 282 -14.12 12.11 8.33
CA ALA A 282 -15.07 11.14 7.78
C ALA A 282 -16.29 10.92 8.69
N ALA A 283 -16.07 10.80 10.02
CA ALA A 283 -17.16 10.64 10.98
C ALA A 283 -18.02 11.90 11.14
N ALA A 284 -17.43 13.09 11.01
CA ALA A 284 -18.16 14.35 11.04
C ALA A 284 -19.13 14.50 9.87
N TRP A 285 -18.75 13.98 8.70
CA TRP A 285 -19.60 13.97 7.49
C TRP A 285 -20.57 12.79 7.43
N GLU A 286 -20.50 11.85 8.37
CA GLU A 286 -21.43 10.72 8.43
C GLU A 286 -22.86 11.21 8.52
N GLY A 287 -23.70 10.73 7.62
CA GLY A 287 -25.10 11.10 7.57
C GLY A 287 -25.40 12.50 7.01
N LYS A 288 -24.44 13.18 6.41
CA LYS A 288 -24.66 14.48 5.74
C LYS A 288 -24.62 14.29 4.23
N PHE A 289 -25.76 14.49 3.57
CA PHE A 289 -25.96 14.22 2.15
C PHE A 289 -25.51 12.81 1.72
N GLY A 290 -25.45 11.85 2.64
CA GLY A 290 -25.03 10.50 2.36
C GLY A 290 -26.15 9.67 1.73
N SER A 291 -25.80 8.70 0.91
CA SER A 291 -26.76 7.82 0.27
C SER A 291 -27.54 6.93 1.24
N ASN A 292 -27.05 6.73 2.46
CA ASN A 292 -27.85 6.14 3.52
C ASN A 292 -28.86 7.12 4.11
N GLU A 293 -28.73 8.38 3.77
CA GLU A 293 -29.61 9.47 4.17
C GLU A 293 -30.14 10.22 2.95
N TYR A 294 -30.19 9.56 1.78
CA TYR A 294 -30.85 10.13 0.62
C TYR A 294 -32.31 10.45 0.89
N GLU A 295 -32.97 9.80 1.84
CA GLU A 295 -34.27 10.18 2.38
C GLU A 295 -34.28 11.65 2.83
N PHE A 296 -33.13 12.14 3.30
CA PHE A 296 -32.98 13.54 3.66
C PHE A 296 -33.19 14.49 2.46
N VAL A 297 -32.59 14.21 1.33
CA VAL A 297 -32.74 15.00 0.09
C VAL A 297 -34.06 14.69 -0.59
N MET A 298 -34.49 13.45 -0.56
CA MET A 298 -35.73 12.98 -1.19
C MET A 298 -36.99 13.26 -0.37
N ASN A 299 -36.88 13.78 0.84
CA ASN A 299 -38.02 14.10 1.66
C ASN A 299 -38.65 15.43 1.18
N LYS A 300 -39.75 15.30 0.43
CA LYS A 300 -40.50 16.42 -0.13
C LYS A 300 -41.06 17.37 0.93
N ASP A 301 -41.29 16.87 2.14
CA ASP A 301 -41.90 17.66 3.23
C ASP A 301 -40.87 18.44 4.03
N ARG A 302 -39.57 18.38 3.64
CA ARG A 302 -38.48 19.07 4.34
C ARG A 302 -38.57 20.58 4.15
N ALA A 303 -38.76 21.29 5.26
CA ALA A 303 -38.91 22.74 5.30
C ALA A 303 -37.59 23.50 5.54
N ASN A 304 -36.47 22.82 5.76
CA ASN A 304 -35.19 23.48 6.04
C ASN A 304 -34.66 24.20 4.81
N ASP A 305 -34.23 25.41 4.98
CA ASP A 305 -33.55 26.18 3.94
C ASP A 305 -32.18 25.56 3.63
N ILE A 306 -31.92 25.43 2.35
CA ILE A 306 -30.65 24.90 1.83
C ILE A 306 -30.10 25.92 0.86
N THR A 307 -28.88 26.37 1.09
CA THR A 307 -28.18 27.25 0.16
C THR A 307 -27.63 26.41 -1.00
N VAL A 308 -27.92 26.81 -2.23
CA VAL A 308 -27.35 26.23 -3.44
C VAL A 308 -26.39 27.23 -4.05
N GLU A 309 -25.13 26.86 -4.12
CA GLU A 309 -24.08 27.62 -4.83
C GLU A 309 -24.01 27.09 -6.26
N TRP A 310 -24.40 27.91 -7.24
CA TRP A 310 -24.37 27.53 -8.64
C TRP A 310 -23.02 27.82 -9.27
N GLU A 311 -22.61 27.06 -10.27
CA GLU A 311 -21.31 27.20 -10.93
C GLU A 311 -21.17 28.51 -11.73
N ASN A 312 -22.30 29.17 -12.04
CA ASN A 312 -22.31 30.51 -12.64
C ASN A 312 -22.01 31.63 -11.63
N GLY A 313 -21.77 31.31 -10.36
CA GLY A 313 -21.50 32.26 -9.27
C GLY A 313 -22.73 32.80 -8.56
N GLU A 314 -23.93 32.39 -8.96
CA GLU A 314 -25.17 32.74 -8.26
C GLU A 314 -25.39 31.84 -7.03
N THR A 315 -26.12 32.37 -6.06
CA THR A 315 -26.52 31.63 -4.86
C THR A 315 -28.04 31.71 -4.71
N SER A 316 -28.68 30.58 -4.47
CA SER A 316 -30.11 30.46 -4.20
C SER A 316 -30.34 29.83 -2.86
N VAL A 317 -31.39 30.27 -2.13
CA VAL A 317 -31.87 29.57 -0.92
C VAL A 317 -33.17 28.88 -1.28
N MET A 318 -33.22 27.56 -1.06
CA MET A 318 -34.32 26.70 -1.45
C MET A 318 -34.72 25.77 -0.32
N SER A 319 -36.00 25.44 -0.21
CA SER A 319 -36.46 24.37 0.69
C SER A 319 -36.06 22.98 0.15
N GLY A 320 -36.09 21.97 1.01
CA GLY A 320 -35.87 20.59 0.58
C GLY A 320 -36.91 20.12 -0.48
N ALA A 321 -38.14 20.60 -0.40
CA ALA A 321 -39.18 20.30 -1.41
C ALA A 321 -38.81 20.90 -2.77
N GLU A 322 -38.38 22.16 -2.82
CA GLU A 322 -37.98 22.82 -4.08
C GLU A 322 -36.75 22.15 -4.70
N ILE A 323 -35.77 21.75 -3.88
CA ILE A 323 -34.61 20.99 -4.36
C ILE A 323 -35.02 19.63 -4.94
N TYR A 324 -35.95 18.94 -4.25
CA TYR A 324 -36.45 17.68 -4.75
C TYR A 324 -37.11 17.85 -6.11
N GLU A 325 -38.00 18.84 -6.25
CA GLU A 325 -38.67 19.16 -7.52
C GLU A 325 -37.63 19.47 -8.63
N VAL A 326 -36.65 20.30 -8.31
CA VAL A 326 -35.62 20.73 -9.29
C VAL A 326 -34.74 19.59 -9.76
N ILE A 327 -34.40 18.65 -8.89
CA ILE A 327 -33.44 17.55 -9.22
C ILE A 327 -34.21 16.30 -9.69
N TYR A 328 -35.26 15.89 -9.01
CA TYR A 328 -35.89 14.59 -9.24
C TYR A 328 -37.21 14.66 -10.08
N GLU A 329 -37.91 15.80 -10.09
CA GLU A 329 -39.19 15.94 -10.81
C GLU A 329 -39.09 16.84 -12.05
N SER A 330 -38.08 17.74 -12.11
CA SER A 330 -37.83 18.51 -13.31
C SER A 330 -37.06 17.63 -14.33
N ASN A 331 -37.38 17.77 -15.61
CA ASN A 331 -36.68 17.02 -16.67
C ASN A 331 -35.23 17.50 -16.93
N LYS A 332 -34.55 18.06 -15.93
CA LYS A 332 -33.15 18.49 -16.06
C LYS A 332 -32.23 17.27 -16.02
N PRO A 333 -31.16 17.25 -16.83
CA PRO A 333 -30.21 16.13 -16.86
C PRO A 333 -29.25 16.21 -15.68
N TRP A 334 -29.77 16.30 -14.46
CA TRP A 334 -29.00 16.50 -13.25
C TRP A 334 -29.00 15.27 -12.36
N MET A 335 -27.86 15.04 -11.72
CA MET A 335 -27.64 13.97 -10.76
C MET A 335 -27.05 14.56 -9.48
N LEU A 336 -27.41 14.00 -8.34
CA LEU A 336 -26.99 14.47 -7.03
C LEU A 336 -26.04 13.45 -6.38
N SER A 337 -24.82 13.89 -6.05
CA SER A 337 -23.89 13.07 -5.27
C SER A 337 -24.20 13.12 -3.77
N ALA A 338 -23.61 12.18 -3.02
CA ALA A 338 -23.88 12.04 -1.59
C ALA A 338 -23.40 13.22 -0.72
N ASN A 339 -22.53 14.10 -1.22
CA ASN A 339 -22.13 15.33 -0.53
C ASN A 339 -22.90 16.58 -1.01
N GLY A 340 -23.92 16.41 -1.83
CA GLY A 340 -24.74 17.51 -2.31
C GLY A 340 -24.19 18.24 -3.55
N THR A 341 -23.17 17.70 -4.22
CA THR A 341 -22.73 18.26 -5.51
C THR A 341 -23.66 17.80 -6.62
N ILE A 342 -24.14 18.72 -7.44
CA ILE A 342 -25.01 18.47 -8.58
C ILE A 342 -24.13 18.35 -9.82
N PHE A 343 -24.27 17.25 -10.56
CA PHE A 343 -23.57 16.99 -11.82
C PHE A 343 -24.57 16.90 -12.97
N THR A 344 -24.21 17.41 -14.14
CA THR A 344 -25.00 17.20 -15.35
C THR A 344 -24.55 15.96 -16.11
N HIS A 345 -25.48 15.28 -16.77
CA HIS A 345 -25.20 14.23 -17.73
C HIS A 345 -25.62 14.60 -19.17
N GLU A 346 -25.83 15.88 -19.43
CA GLU A 346 -26.15 16.38 -20.78
C GLU A 346 -25.07 16.05 -21.80
N PHE A 347 -23.82 16.04 -21.35
CA PHE A 347 -22.65 15.60 -22.13
C PHE A 347 -21.75 14.72 -21.29
N GLU A 348 -20.89 13.92 -21.92
CA GLU A 348 -19.94 13.06 -21.20
C GLU A 348 -18.71 13.87 -20.78
N GLY A 349 -18.44 13.92 -19.48
CA GLY A 349 -17.24 14.59 -18.92
C GLY A 349 -15.93 13.97 -19.40
N VAL A 350 -14.86 14.74 -19.37
CA VAL A 350 -13.52 14.31 -19.82
C VAL A 350 -13.01 13.16 -18.96
N ILE A 351 -13.03 13.30 -17.65
CA ILE A 351 -12.56 12.27 -16.72
C ILE A 351 -13.42 11.00 -16.78
N PRO A 352 -14.77 11.07 -16.72
CA PRO A 352 -15.62 9.89 -16.87
C PRO A 352 -15.40 9.15 -18.20
N GLY A 353 -15.30 9.88 -19.30
CA GLY A 353 -15.08 9.31 -20.61
C GLY A 353 -13.69 8.64 -20.74
N LEU A 354 -12.65 9.24 -20.19
CA LEU A 354 -11.31 8.65 -20.11
C LEU A 354 -11.34 7.33 -19.30
N LEU A 355 -11.98 7.32 -18.13
CA LEU A 355 -12.12 6.12 -17.31
C LEU A 355 -12.93 5.01 -18.03
N LYS A 356 -13.99 5.38 -18.75
CA LYS A 356 -14.80 4.45 -19.55
C LYS A 356 -13.95 3.79 -20.63
N ARG A 357 -13.17 4.58 -21.35
CA ARG A 357 -12.25 4.07 -22.38
C ARG A 357 -11.20 3.15 -21.78
N TRP A 358 -10.48 3.55 -20.73
CA TRP A 358 -9.45 2.72 -20.08
C TRP A 358 -10.02 1.41 -19.54
N TYR A 359 -11.23 1.44 -19.00
CA TYR A 359 -11.88 0.22 -18.49
C TYR A 359 -12.21 -0.75 -19.64
N ALA A 360 -12.75 -0.25 -20.76
CA ALA A 360 -13.05 -1.05 -21.94
C ALA A 360 -11.77 -1.67 -22.53
N GLU A 361 -10.75 -0.84 -22.77
CA GLU A 361 -9.44 -1.28 -23.28
C GLU A 361 -8.82 -2.36 -22.38
N ARG A 362 -8.91 -2.19 -21.05
CA ARG A 362 -8.41 -3.20 -20.10
C ARG A 362 -9.15 -4.53 -20.23
N LYS A 363 -10.48 -4.50 -20.40
CA LYS A 363 -11.27 -5.73 -20.61
C LYS A 363 -10.89 -6.46 -21.88
N ASP A 364 -10.68 -5.73 -22.97
CA ASP A 364 -10.22 -6.30 -24.24
C ASP A 364 -8.82 -6.93 -24.11
N MET A 365 -7.91 -6.23 -23.42
CA MET A 365 -6.56 -6.76 -23.13
C MET A 365 -6.59 -8.01 -22.26
N GLN A 366 -7.49 -8.06 -21.26
CA GLN A 366 -7.69 -9.25 -20.42
C GLN A 366 -8.29 -10.43 -21.19
N ALA A 367 -9.15 -10.18 -22.17
CA ALA A 367 -9.67 -11.22 -23.05
C ALA A 367 -8.55 -11.82 -23.93
N LYS A 368 -7.73 -10.97 -24.55
CA LYS A 368 -6.56 -11.38 -25.34
C LYS A 368 -5.55 -12.16 -24.49
N LEU A 369 -5.27 -11.68 -23.26
CA LEU A 369 -4.41 -12.38 -22.30
C LEU A 369 -4.91 -13.81 -22.05
N LYS A 370 -6.21 -13.98 -21.80
CA LYS A 370 -6.81 -15.31 -21.58
C LYS A 370 -6.68 -16.22 -22.78
N GLU A 371 -6.78 -15.69 -24.01
CA GLU A 371 -6.57 -16.44 -25.25
C GLU A 371 -5.10 -16.88 -25.39
N CYS A 372 -4.15 -15.98 -25.08
CA CYS A 372 -2.72 -16.29 -25.13
C CYS A 372 -2.31 -17.37 -24.10
N ILE A 373 -2.87 -17.30 -22.88
CA ILE A 373 -2.65 -18.34 -21.86
C ILE A 373 -3.16 -19.70 -22.35
N LYS A 374 -4.37 -19.75 -22.95
CA LYS A 374 -4.92 -21.00 -23.51
C LYS A 374 -4.10 -21.55 -24.67
N ALA A 375 -3.49 -20.66 -25.47
CA ALA A 375 -2.64 -21.00 -26.59
C ALA A 375 -1.17 -21.28 -26.19
N GLU A 376 -0.84 -21.18 -24.90
CA GLU A 376 0.53 -21.32 -24.34
C GLU A 376 1.56 -20.39 -25.00
N ASN A 377 1.12 -19.25 -25.54
CA ASN A 377 1.99 -18.25 -26.17
C ASN A 377 2.57 -17.30 -25.12
N LYS A 378 3.71 -17.65 -24.54
CA LYS A 378 4.36 -16.91 -23.45
C LYS A 378 4.75 -15.47 -23.81
N VAL A 379 5.13 -15.20 -25.05
CA VAL A 379 5.54 -13.86 -25.50
C VAL A 379 4.34 -12.91 -25.54
N GLU A 380 3.25 -13.33 -26.16
CA GLU A 380 2.01 -12.55 -26.23
C GLU A 380 1.31 -12.48 -24.85
N GLU A 381 1.36 -13.55 -24.04
CA GLU A 381 0.89 -13.56 -22.66
C GLU A 381 1.54 -12.42 -21.88
N GLU A 382 2.87 -12.32 -21.90
CA GLU A 382 3.61 -11.27 -21.22
C GLU A 382 3.30 -9.87 -21.77
N TYR A 383 3.17 -9.73 -23.07
CA TYR A 383 2.84 -8.46 -23.73
C TYR A 383 1.47 -7.93 -23.26
N TRP A 384 0.43 -8.76 -23.28
CA TRP A 384 -0.92 -8.36 -22.89
C TRP A 384 -1.07 -8.19 -21.38
N ASP A 385 -0.36 -8.98 -20.57
CA ASP A 385 -0.37 -8.82 -19.10
C ASP A 385 0.19 -7.46 -18.69
N LYS A 386 1.31 -7.03 -19.24
CA LYS A 386 1.87 -5.70 -18.97
C LYS A 386 0.92 -4.58 -19.36
N ARG A 387 0.32 -4.65 -20.53
CA ARG A 387 -0.60 -3.60 -21.01
C ARG A 387 -1.86 -3.49 -20.17
N GLN A 388 -2.49 -4.61 -19.80
CA GLN A 388 -3.64 -4.57 -18.91
C GLN A 388 -3.27 -4.07 -17.50
N LEU A 389 -2.04 -4.35 -17.04
CA LEU A 389 -1.54 -3.86 -15.76
C LEU A 389 -1.36 -2.34 -15.77
N VAL A 390 -0.85 -1.76 -16.85
CA VAL A 390 -0.77 -0.29 -17.01
C VAL A 390 -2.15 0.35 -16.89
N LYS A 391 -3.16 -0.20 -17.58
CA LYS A 391 -4.54 0.31 -17.46
C LYS A 391 -5.08 0.19 -16.05
N LYS A 392 -4.78 -0.90 -15.33
CA LYS A 392 -5.14 -1.07 -13.92
C LYS A 392 -4.49 0.00 -13.04
N ILE A 393 -3.19 0.27 -13.24
CA ILE A 393 -2.45 1.31 -12.51
C ILE A 393 -3.08 2.68 -12.76
N ASN A 394 -3.34 3.04 -14.02
CA ASN A 394 -3.93 4.31 -14.40
C ASN A 394 -5.33 4.50 -13.79
N LEU A 395 -6.21 3.49 -13.89
CA LEU A 395 -7.55 3.51 -13.30
C LEU A 395 -7.51 3.72 -11.78
N ASN A 396 -6.63 3.01 -11.07
CA ASN A 396 -6.55 3.09 -9.62
C ASN A 396 -5.86 4.38 -9.12
N SER A 397 -4.96 4.95 -9.92
CA SER A 397 -4.21 6.16 -9.56
C SER A 397 -5.01 7.45 -9.79
N LEU A 398 -5.97 7.45 -10.71
CA LEU A 398 -6.66 8.65 -11.15
C LEU A 398 -7.36 9.37 -9.99
N TYR A 399 -8.13 8.65 -9.19
CA TYR A 399 -8.81 9.24 -8.03
C TYR A 399 -7.85 9.93 -7.07
N GLY A 400 -6.77 9.25 -6.68
CA GLY A 400 -5.75 9.83 -5.79
C GLY A 400 -5.01 11.02 -6.41
N ALA A 401 -4.82 11.00 -7.72
CA ALA A 401 -4.15 12.09 -8.44
C ALA A 401 -5.00 13.35 -8.51
N ILE A 402 -6.29 13.25 -8.81
CA ILE A 402 -7.19 14.43 -8.87
C ILE A 402 -7.48 15.03 -7.50
N LEU A 403 -7.26 14.30 -6.42
CA LEU A 403 -7.34 14.80 -5.04
C LEU A 403 -6.04 15.48 -4.57
N ASN A 404 -4.98 15.44 -5.36
CA ASN A 404 -3.74 16.13 -5.01
C ASN A 404 -3.84 17.60 -5.41
N MET A 405 -3.62 18.52 -4.45
CA MET A 405 -3.65 19.97 -4.68
C MET A 405 -2.65 20.46 -5.76
N GLY A 406 -1.65 19.65 -6.10
CA GLY A 406 -0.74 19.90 -7.22
C GLY A 406 -1.30 19.52 -8.59
N CYS A 407 -2.45 18.86 -8.64
CA CYS A 407 -3.11 18.48 -9.90
C CYS A 407 -3.90 19.66 -10.46
N ARG A 408 -3.82 19.86 -11.78
CA ARG A 408 -4.60 20.90 -12.50
C ARG A 408 -6.11 20.74 -12.34
N PHE A 409 -6.59 19.50 -12.21
CA PHE A 409 -8.00 19.13 -12.13
C PHE A 409 -8.45 18.87 -10.68
N PHE A 410 -7.69 19.37 -9.71
CA PHE A 410 -8.06 19.24 -8.29
C PHE A 410 -9.39 19.97 -8.01
N ASP A 411 -10.36 19.21 -7.49
CA ASP A 411 -11.60 19.75 -6.92
C ASP A 411 -12.04 18.87 -5.75
N ASN A 412 -12.07 19.44 -4.54
CA ASN A 412 -12.43 18.72 -3.33
C ASN A 412 -13.89 18.22 -3.35
N ARG A 413 -14.77 18.91 -4.09
CA ARG A 413 -16.17 18.47 -4.29
C ARG A 413 -16.24 17.13 -4.99
N ILE A 414 -15.42 16.90 -6.02
CA ILE A 414 -15.32 15.62 -6.73
C ILE A 414 -14.81 14.52 -5.79
N GLY A 415 -13.80 14.85 -4.99
CA GLY A 415 -13.25 13.92 -4.03
C GLY A 415 -14.27 13.43 -3.00
N GLN A 416 -14.98 14.35 -2.38
CA GLN A 416 -16.03 14.04 -1.42
C GLN A 416 -17.24 13.35 -2.08
N SER A 417 -17.63 13.77 -3.27
CA SER A 417 -18.67 13.11 -4.06
C SER A 417 -18.36 11.65 -4.28
N THR A 418 -17.11 11.36 -4.67
CA THR A 418 -16.67 9.99 -4.97
C THR A 418 -16.69 9.10 -3.71
N THR A 419 -16.10 9.56 -2.62
CA THR A 419 -16.00 8.74 -1.41
C THR A 419 -17.34 8.56 -0.70
N LEU A 420 -18.12 9.62 -0.55
CA LEU A 420 -19.40 9.54 0.16
C LEU A 420 -20.44 8.76 -0.64
N THR A 421 -20.52 8.94 -1.96
CA THR A 421 -21.37 8.10 -2.81
C THR A 421 -20.91 6.63 -2.77
N GLY A 422 -19.61 6.39 -2.84
CA GLY A 422 -19.05 5.04 -2.71
C GLY A 422 -19.39 4.37 -1.38
N ARG A 423 -19.39 5.12 -0.27
CA ARG A 423 -19.83 4.62 1.05
C ARG A 423 -21.29 4.15 1.02
N GLY A 424 -22.15 4.92 0.37
CA GLY A 424 -23.56 4.57 0.25
C GLY A 424 -23.78 3.31 -0.58
N ILE A 425 -23.07 3.19 -1.70
CA ILE A 425 -23.15 2.00 -2.55
C ILE A 425 -22.65 0.77 -1.80
N ALA A 426 -21.53 0.87 -1.07
CA ALA A 426 -21.00 -0.23 -0.27
C ALA A 426 -21.99 -0.67 0.84
N ARG A 427 -22.64 0.29 1.50
CA ARG A 427 -23.67 0.00 2.50
C ARG A 427 -24.93 -0.61 1.88
N HIS A 428 -25.38 -0.12 0.73
CA HIS A 428 -26.47 -0.73 -0.02
C HIS A 428 -26.16 -2.18 -0.36
N MET A 429 -24.95 -2.46 -0.88
CA MET A 429 -24.51 -3.83 -1.16
C MET A 429 -24.62 -4.71 0.08
N ALA A 430 -24.07 -4.28 1.22
CA ALA A 430 -24.11 -5.05 2.46
C ALA A 430 -25.57 -5.22 2.97
N ALA A 431 -26.37 -4.17 2.95
CA ALA A 431 -27.78 -4.24 3.36
C ALA A 431 -28.60 -5.19 2.48
N LYS A 432 -28.35 -5.18 1.17
CA LYS A 432 -29.04 -6.07 0.23
C LYS A 432 -28.60 -7.52 0.38
N ILE A 433 -27.31 -7.79 0.64
CA ILE A 433 -26.84 -9.14 1.00
C ILE A 433 -27.59 -9.63 2.25
N ASN A 434 -27.68 -8.80 3.28
CA ASN A 434 -28.39 -9.20 4.51
C ASN A 434 -29.88 -9.44 4.24
N GLU A 435 -30.51 -8.59 3.46
CA GLU A 435 -31.94 -8.72 3.11
C GLU A 435 -32.23 -10.02 2.35
N VAL A 436 -31.40 -10.38 1.38
CA VAL A 436 -31.52 -11.64 0.63
C VAL A 436 -31.40 -12.85 1.55
N ILE A 437 -30.52 -12.79 2.56
CA ILE A 437 -30.29 -13.91 3.48
C ILE A 437 -31.31 -13.94 4.62
N THR A 438 -31.71 -12.79 5.17
CA THR A 438 -32.49 -12.70 6.42
C THR A 438 -33.87 -12.08 6.27
N GLY A 439 -34.16 -11.42 5.15
CA GLY A 439 -35.35 -10.62 4.93
C GLY A 439 -35.27 -9.18 5.46
N GLU A 440 -34.16 -8.77 6.09
CA GLU A 440 -33.99 -7.45 6.68
C GLU A 440 -32.96 -6.62 5.91
N TYR A 441 -33.34 -5.42 5.46
CA TYR A 441 -32.46 -4.48 4.80
C TYR A 441 -31.63 -3.72 5.85
N ASP A 442 -30.47 -4.29 6.22
CA ASP A 442 -29.56 -3.73 7.23
C ASP A 442 -28.09 -4.03 6.87
N HIS A 443 -27.28 -2.98 6.69
CA HIS A 443 -25.88 -3.10 6.29
C HIS A 443 -24.94 -3.62 7.41
N ILE A 444 -25.42 -3.70 8.64
CA ILE A 444 -24.74 -4.32 9.80
C ILE A 444 -25.54 -5.52 10.34
N GLY A 445 -26.53 -5.98 9.60
CA GLY A 445 -27.46 -7.04 9.96
C GLY A 445 -26.77 -8.38 10.24
N LYS A 446 -27.60 -9.37 10.64
CA LYS A 446 -27.11 -10.65 11.19
C LYS A 446 -26.14 -11.39 10.28
N ALA A 447 -26.37 -11.40 8.97
CA ALA A 447 -25.52 -12.09 8.00
C ALA A 447 -24.19 -11.37 7.71
N ILE A 448 -24.09 -10.06 7.96
CA ILE A 448 -22.88 -9.28 7.65
C ILE A 448 -21.87 -9.43 8.78
N ILE A 449 -20.63 -9.80 8.41
CA ILE A 449 -19.50 -9.94 9.33
C ILE A 449 -18.64 -8.69 9.35
N TYR A 450 -18.28 -8.16 8.15
CA TYR A 450 -17.37 -7.05 8.01
C TYR A 450 -17.54 -6.33 6.67
N GLY A 451 -17.27 -5.03 6.62
CA GLY A 451 -17.23 -4.24 5.39
C GLY A 451 -16.03 -3.32 5.36
N ASP A 452 -15.34 -3.24 4.23
CA ASP A 452 -14.16 -2.37 4.04
C ASP A 452 -14.17 -1.75 2.65
N THR A 453 -14.43 -0.46 2.58
CA THR A 453 -14.37 0.38 1.38
C THR A 453 -15.32 -0.06 0.26
N ASP A 454 -15.02 -1.13 -0.42
CA ASP A 454 -15.69 -1.69 -1.60
C ASP A 454 -16.08 -3.16 -1.42
N SER A 455 -15.76 -3.76 -0.27
CA SER A 455 -16.03 -5.16 0.00
C SER A 455 -16.94 -5.38 1.21
N ALA A 456 -17.72 -6.45 1.16
CA ALA A 456 -18.51 -6.95 2.27
C ALA A 456 -18.22 -8.44 2.49
N TYR A 457 -17.94 -8.82 3.74
CA TYR A 457 -17.80 -10.18 4.21
C TYR A 457 -19.08 -10.58 4.94
N PHE A 458 -19.64 -11.73 4.59
CA PHE A 458 -20.92 -12.20 5.12
C PHE A 458 -20.94 -13.73 5.28
N SER A 459 -21.90 -14.24 6.03
CA SER A 459 -22.14 -15.67 6.14
C SER A 459 -23.64 -15.94 6.22
N ALA A 460 -24.14 -16.80 5.35
CA ALA A 460 -25.50 -17.32 5.43
C ALA A 460 -25.62 -18.46 6.45
N TYR A 461 -24.51 -19.11 6.82
CA TYR A 461 -24.49 -20.28 7.69
C TYR A 461 -25.19 -20.07 9.04
N SER A 462 -24.83 -18.95 9.73
CA SER A 462 -25.42 -18.64 11.04
C SER A 462 -26.91 -18.29 10.98
N ALA A 463 -27.35 -17.70 9.86
CA ALA A 463 -28.74 -17.33 9.65
C ALA A 463 -29.62 -18.54 9.32
N LEU A 464 -29.08 -19.48 8.51
CA LEU A 464 -29.77 -20.66 8.02
C LEU A 464 -29.47 -21.95 8.84
N ARG A 465 -28.84 -21.79 10.02
CA ARG A 465 -28.36 -22.93 10.83
C ARG A 465 -29.45 -23.93 11.14
N LYS A 466 -30.66 -23.46 11.47
CA LYS A 466 -31.79 -24.33 11.85
C LYS A 466 -32.27 -25.20 10.69
N GLU A 467 -32.33 -24.62 9.49
CA GLU A 467 -32.74 -25.27 8.26
C GLU A 467 -31.69 -26.29 7.78
N ILE A 468 -30.41 -25.92 7.96
CA ILE A 468 -29.26 -26.80 7.66
C ILE A 468 -29.25 -28.02 8.61
N ASP A 469 -29.38 -27.80 9.92
CA ASP A 469 -29.36 -28.85 10.93
C ASP A 469 -30.56 -29.80 10.79
N LYS A 470 -31.69 -29.36 10.26
CA LYS A 470 -32.85 -30.21 9.90
C LYS A 470 -32.68 -30.95 8.56
N GLY A 471 -31.64 -30.64 7.79
CA GLY A 471 -31.44 -31.19 6.45
C GLY A 471 -32.36 -30.62 5.36
N GLU A 472 -33.04 -29.51 5.63
CA GLU A 472 -33.91 -28.84 4.68
C GLU A 472 -33.11 -28.15 3.56
N ILE A 473 -31.89 -27.72 3.88
CA ILE A 473 -30.93 -27.09 2.96
C ILE A 473 -29.67 -27.96 2.90
N PRO A 474 -29.28 -28.46 1.71
CA PRO A 474 -28.01 -29.19 1.56
C PRO A 474 -26.85 -28.21 1.72
N TRP A 475 -25.93 -28.51 2.66
CA TRP A 475 -24.81 -27.63 2.96
C TRP A 475 -23.49 -28.31 2.64
N THR A 476 -23.00 -28.08 1.42
CA THR A 476 -21.71 -28.55 0.92
C THR A 476 -20.90 -27.36 0.41
N LYS A 477 -19.59 -27.52 0.22
CA LYS A 477 -18.76 -26.46 -0.35
C LYS A 477 -19.30 -25.95 -1.69
N ASP A 478 -19.79 -26.84 -2.54
CA ASP A 478 -20.30 -26.48 -3.87
C ASP A 478 -21.65 -25.77 -3.79
N THR A 479 -22.55 -26.21 -2.93
CA THR A 479 -23.85 -25.53 -2.73
C THR A 479 -23.69 -24.17 -2.13
N VAL A 480 -22.70 -23.95 -1.26
CA VAL A 480 -22.38 -22.64 -0.69
C VAL A 480 -21.83 -21.70 -1.75
N VAL A 481 -20.96 -22.19 -2.66
CA VAL A 481 -20.47 -21.38 -3.79
C VAL A 481 -21.63 -20.94 -4.66
N GLN A 482 -22.53 -21.87 -5.06
CA GLN A 482 -23.70 -21.56 -5.87
C GLN A 482 -24.64 -20.55 -5.20
N LEU A 483 -24.89 -20.73 -3.89
CA LEU A 483 -25.74 -19.82 -3.11
C LEU A 483 -25.15 -18.40 -3.13
N TYR A 484 -23.85 -18.27 -2.90
CA TYR A 484 -23.20 -16.96 -2.84
C TYR A 484 -23.06 -16.30 -4.22
N ASP A 485 -22.96 -17.08 -5.29
CA ASP A 485 -23.04 -16.58 -6.66
C ASP A 485 -24.45 -16.04 -6.96
N THR A 486 -25.50 -16.76 -6.56
CA THR A 486 -26.91 -16.31 -6.70
C THR A 486 -27.16 -15.01 -5.92
N ILE A 487 -26.68 -14.91 -4.68
CA ILE A 487 -26.75 -13.68 -3.89
C ILE A 487 -26.06 -12.52 -4.62
N ALA A 488 -24.88 -12.77 -5.19
CA ALA A 488 -24.17 -11.74 -5.94
C ALA A 488 -24.94 -11.25 -7.18
N GLU A 489 -25.57 -12.13 -7.91
CA GLU A 489 -26.42 -11.78 -9.07
C GLU A 489 -27.63 -10.94 -8.64
N GLU A 490 -28.31 -11.35 -7.57
CA GLU A 490 -29.46 -10.61 -7.06
C GLU A 490 -29.07 -9.21 -6.59
N VAL A 491 -28.01 -9.08 -5.80
CA VAL A 491 -27.48 -7.78 -5.36
C VAL A 491 -27.12 -6.88 -6.55
N ASN A 492 -26.46 -7.41 -7.57
CA ASN A 492 -26.10 -6.65 -8.77
C ASN A 492 -27.32 -6.10 -9.51
N SER A 493 -28.43 -6.82 -9.52
CA SER A 493 -29.67 -6.37 -10.16
C SER A 493 -30.26 -5.11 -9.54
N THR A 494 -29.89 -4.80 -8.30
CA THR A 494 -30.44 -3.67 -7.53
C THR A 494 -29.69 -2.36 -7.71
N PHE A 495 -28.41 -2.39 -8.11
CA PHE A 495 -27.61 -1.17 -8.22
C PHE A 495 -28.19 -0.11 -9.18
N PRO A 496 -28.68 -0.44 -10.38
CA PRO A 496 -29.24 0.58 -11.27
C PRO A 496 -30.44 1.31 -10.65
N GLN A 497 -31.31 0.59 -9.93
CA GLN A 497 -32.46 1.19 -9.26
C GLN A 497 -32.02 2.03 -8.06
N PHE A 498 -31.10 1.51 -7.23
CA PHE A 498 -30.53 2.28 -6.12
C PHE A 498 -29.91 3.59 -6.58
N MET A 499 -29.12 3.56 -7.65
CA MET A 499 -28.49 4.76 -8.21
C MET A 499 -29.52 5.76 -8.75
N LEU A 500 -30.62 5.27 -9.32
CA LEU A 500 -31.71 6.13 -9.75
C LEU A 500 -32.40 6.79 -8.56
N ASP A 501 -32.79 6.01 -7.56
CA ASP A 501 -33.57 6.48 -6.41
C ASP A 501 -32.74 7.42 -5.51
N ALA A 502 -31.48 7.06 -5.23
CA ALA A 502 -30.62 7.82 -4.32
C ALA A 502 -29.97 9.06 -4.98
N HIS A 503 -29.65 8.97 -6.26
CA HIS A 503 -28.78 9.95 -6.93
C HIS A 503 -29.38 10.56 -8.20
N HIS A 504 -30.61 10.20 -8.57
CA HIS A 504 -31.22 10.53 -9.84
C HIS A 504 -30.33 10.15 -11.05
N CYS A 505 -29.54 9.10 -10.87
CA CYS A 505 -28.65 8.58 -11.90
C CYS A 505 -29.44 7.67 -12.85
N PRO A 506 -29.48 7.95 -14.16
CA PRO A 506 -30.18 7.05 -15.11
C PRO A 506 -29.70 5.60 -14.98
N LYS A 507 -30.62 4.65 -15.05
CA LYS A 507 -30.29 3.20 -14.90
C LYS A 507 -29.15 2.75 -15.81
N SER A 508 -29.13 3.22 -17.07
CA SER A 508 -28.07 2.93 -18.03
C SER A 508 -26.68 3.40 -17.59
N ARG A 509 -26.59 4.43 -16.75
CA ARG A 509 -25.35 4.88 -16.14
C ARG A 509 -25.08 4.12 -14.83
N GLY A 510 -26.12 3.80 -14.06
CA GLY A 510 -26.02 3.01 -12.82
C GLY A 510 -25.52 1.58 -13.03
N GLU A 511 -25.75 1.00 -14.23
CA GLU A 511 -25.27 -0.33 -14.62
C GLU A 511 -23.74 -0.50 -14.60
N VAL A 512 -22.97 0.57 -14.52
CA VAL A 512 -21.51 0.48 -14.39
C VAL A 512 -21.08 0.02 -12.99
N ILE A 513 -21.94 0.17 -11.99
CA ILE A 513 -21.70 -0.35 -10.65
C ILE A 513 -21.96 -1.86 -10.67
N LYS A 514 -20.91 -2.63 -10.44
CA LYS A 514 -20.99 -4.10 -10.39
C LYS A 514 -20.10 -4.62 -9.27
N ALA A 515 -20.63 -5.61 -8.57
CA ALA A 515 -19.89 -6.35 -7.56
C ALA A 515 -19.73 -7.80 -7.99
N GLY A 516 -18.59 -8.39 -7.67
CA GLY A 516 -18.34 -9.81 -7.90
C GLY A 516 -18.20 -10.56 -6.58
N ARG A 517 -18.61 -11.84 -6.56
CA ARG A 517 -18.19 -12.72 -5.47
C ARG A 517 -16.69 -12.97 -5.61
N GLU A 518 -15.90 -12.52 -4.64
CA GLU A 518 -14.45 -12.67 -4.67
C GLU A 518 -14.03 -14.04 -4.13
N ILE A 519 -14.39 -14.35 -2.88
CA ILE A 519 -13.99 -15.61 -2.23
C ILE A 519 -15.16 -16.30 -1.55
N VAL A 520 -15.01 -17.63 -1.39
CA VAL A 520 -15.76 -18.43 -0.41
C VAL A 520 -14.77 -19.16 0.48
N ALA A 521 -14.89 -18.93 1.79
CA ALA A 521 -13.99 -19.45 2.81
C ALA A 521 -14.71 -20.42 3.74
N ILE A 522 -13.99 -21.46 4.19
CA ILE A 522 -14.53 -22.40 5.17
C ILE A 522 -14.56 -21.79 6.57
N LYS A 523 -13.56 -20.98 6.89
CA LYS A 523 -13.41 -20.34 8.21
C LYS A 523 -12.67 -19.01 8.09
N GLY A 524 -12.97 -18.08 8.99
CA GLY A 524 -12.26 -16.81 9.08
C GLY A 524 -12.23 -16.26 10.50
N LEU A 525 -11.14 -15.57 10.81
CA LEU A 525 -10.89 -14.88 12.07
C LEU A 525 -10.94 -13.37 11.84
N PHE A 526 -11.87 -12.68 12.51
CA PHE A 526 -12.03 -11.24 12.42
C PHE A 526 -11.72 -10.59 13.78
N ILE A 527 -10.75 -9.67 13.80
CA ILE A 527 -10.23 -9.09 15.05
C ILE A 527 -10.70 -7.64 15.21
N THR A 528 -10.40 -6.81 14.23
CA THR A 528 -10.80 -5.39 14.22
C THR A 528 -10.73 -4.85 12.79
N LYS A 529 -11.08 -3.56 12.60
CA LYS A 529 -10.99 -2.90 11.28
C LYS A 529 -9.64 -3.18 10.61
N LYS A 530 -9.68 -3.67 9.36
CA LYS A 530 -8.52 -3.99 8.52
C LYS A 530 -7.59 -5.08 9.09
N ARG A 531 -8.06 -5.87 10.07
CA ARG A 531 -7.29 -6.96 10.68
C ARG A 531 -8.12 -8.22 10.76
N TYR A 532 -7.93 -9.12 9.79
CA TYR A 532 -8.65 -10.38 9.66
C TYR A 532 -7.88 -11.38 8.82
N ALA A 533 -8.26 -12.65 8.90
CA ALA A 533 -7.78 -13.70 8.00
C ALA A 533 -8.90 -14.68 7.67
N VAL A 534 -8.88 -15.24 6.46
CA VAL A 534 -9.85 -16.23 5.99
C VAL A 534 -9.15 -17.38 5.26
N LEU A 535 -9.61 -18.60 5.47
CA LEU A 535 -9.17 -19.80 4.76
C LEU A 535 -10.19 -20.06 3.63
N TYR A 536 -9.88 -19.56 2.43
CA TYR A 536 -10.77 -19.67 1.29
C TYR A 536 -10.45 -20.92 0.44
N TYR A 537 -11.50 -21.55 -0.05
CA TYR A 537 -11.43 -22.72 -0.92
C TYR A 537 -11.91 -22.45 -2.34
N ASP A 538 -12.56 -21.32 -2.58
CA ASP A 538 -12.92 -20.83 -3.91
C ASP A 538 -12.58 -19.34 -4.04
N LYS A 539 -12.00 -18.96 -5.16
CA LYS A 539 -11.73 -17.57 -5.52
C LYS A 539 -12.15 -17.30 -6.96
N GLU A 540 -13.14 -16.44 -7.14
CA GLU A 540 -13.68 -16.05 -8.46
C GLU A 540 -14.03 -17.26 -9.35
N GLY A 541 -14.56 -18.34 -8.74
CA GLY A 541 -14.92 -19.59 -9.43
C GLY A 541 -13.77 -20.56 -9.64
N LYS A 542 -12.56 -20.26 -9.12
CA LYS A 542 -11.42 -21.18 -9.13
C LYS A 542 -11.28 -21.85 -7.77
N ARG A 543 -11.32 -23.19 -7.78
CA ARG A 543 -11.10 -24.00 -6.57
C ARG A 543 -9.62 -23.97 -6.16
N GLU A 544 -9.38 -23.76 -4.87
CA GLU A 544 -8.05 -23.73 -4.25
C GLU A 544 -7.84 -24.88 -3.24
N ASP A 545 -8.87 -25.66 -2.99
CA ASP A 545 -8.82 -26.86 -2.12
C ASP A 545 -8.57 -28.13 -2.96
N VAL A 546 -7.61 -28.05 -3.85
CA VAL A 546 -7.16 -29.14 -4.72
C VAL A 546 -5.94 -29.85 -4.14
N ASP A 547 -5.67 -31.07 -4.59
CA ASP A 547 -4.48 -31.87 -4.19
C ASP A 547 -4.41 -32.12 -2.66
N GLY A 548 -5.56 -32.28 -1.99
CA GLY A 548 -5.63 -32.55 -0.56
C GLY A 548 -5.37 -31.32 0.33
N LYS A 549 -5.25 -30.13 -0.23
CA LYS A 549 -5.10 -28.88 0.52
C LYS A 549 -6.45 -28.36 0.99
N PRO A 550 -6.53 -27.76 2.19
CA PRO A 550 -7.81 -27.21 2.71
C PRO A 550 -8.25 -25.93 2.02
N GLY A 551 -7.38 -25.30 1.25
CA GLY A 551 -7.53 -23.99 0.63
C GLY A 551 -6.30 -23.11 0.82
N LYS A 552 -6.48 -21.78 0.64
CA LYS A 552 -5.42 -20.77 0.86
C LYS A 552 -5.85 -19.75 1.90
N ILE A 553 -4.87 -19.15 2.59
CA ILE A 553 -5.12 -18.12 3.59
C ILE A 553 -4.93 -16.73 2.96
N LYS A 554 -5.97 -15.89 3.06
CA LYS A 554 -5.90 -14.43 2.84
C LYS A 554 -5.85 -13.76 4.21
N ALA A 555 -4.74 -13.11 4.54
CA ALA A 555 -4.55 -12.39 5.80
C ALA A 555 -4.30 -10.90 5.53
N MET A 556 -5.02 -10.03 6.23
CA MET A 556 -4.95 -8.58 6.06
C MET A 556 -4.62 -7.89 7.39
N GLY A 557 -3.64 -6.98 7.36
CA GLY A 557 -3.28 -6.12 8.49
C GLY A 557 -2.79 -6.81 9.76
N LEU A 558 -2.61 -8.13 9.74
CA LEU A 558 -2.13 -8.91 10.87
C LEU A 558 -0.61 -8.78 11.04
N ASP A 559 -0.16 -8.96 12.26
CA ASP A 559 1.26 -8.80 12.63
C ASP A 559 2.20 -9.71 11.81
N LEU A 560 1.70 -10.86 11.34
CA LEU A 560 2.45 -11.76 10.45
C LEU A 560 2.76 -11.18 9.06
N LYS A 561 2.09 -10.11 8.65
CA LYS A 561 2.33 -9.39 7.38
C LYS A 561 2.96 -8.01 7.59
N ARG A 562 3.30 -7.64 8.83
CA ARG A 562 3.82 -6.33 9.16
C ARG A 562 5.34 -6.32 9.23
N SER A 563 5.96 -5.31 8.61
CA SER A 563 7.41 -5.11 8.60
C SER A 563 8.03 -4.75 9.96
N ASP A 564 7.20 -4.47 10.98
CA ASP A 564 7.64 -4.20 12.36
C ASP A 564 7.56 -5.43 13.29
N THR A 565 7.33 -6.61 12.71
CA THR A 565 7.37 -7.92 13.39
C THR A 565 8.61 -8.69 12.91
N PRO A 566 9.42 -9.27 13.81
CA PRO A 566 10.57 -10.09 13.41
C PRO A 566 10.14 -11.29 12.54
N GLU A 567 10.97 -11.67 11.58
CA GLU A 567 10.64 -12.73 10.61
C GLU A 567 10.29 -14.07 11.28
N PHE A 568 11.08 -14.48 12.29
CA PHE A 568 10.80 -15.72 13.02
C PHE A 568 9.43 -15.69 13.71
N MET A 569 9.02 -14.51 14.22
CA MET A 569 7.71 -14.33 14.83
C MET A 569 6.59 -14.29 13.78
N GLN A 570 6.85 -13.76 12.60
CA GLN A 570 5.87 -13.79 11.50
C GLN A 570 5.57 -15.25 11.09
N LYS A 571 6.63 -16.07 10.92
CA LYS A 571 6.49 -17.50 10.59
C LYS A 571 5.70 -18.25 11.67
N PHE A 572 5.99 -17.97 12.92
CA PHE A 572 5.25 -18.57 14.04
C PHE A 572 3.77 -18.13 14.07
N LEU A 573 3.49 -16.83 13.90
CA LEU A 573 2.11 -16.34 13.83
C LEU A 573 1.34 -16.94 12.64
N GLU A 574 2.01 -17.17 11.51
CA GLU A 574 1.41 -17.83 10.35
C GLU A 574 1.09 -19.30 10.63
N GLU A 575 1.97 -19.99 11.34
CA GLU A 575 1.74 -21.38 11.83
C GLU A 575 0.51 -21.44 12.74
N ILE A 576 0.45 -20.59 13.77
CA ILE A 576 -0.69 -20.52 14.70
C ILE A 576 -1.99 -20.20 13.98
N LEU A 577 -1.97 -19.17 13.12
CA LEU A 577 -3.14 -18.80 12.33
C LEU A 577 -3.64 -19.95 11.45
N THR A 578 -2.72 -20.66 10.82
CA THR A 578 -3.04 -21.82 9.97
C THR A 578 -3.72 -22.91 10.78
N LYS A 579 -3.19 -23.26 11.96
CA LYS A 579 -3.78 -24.23 12.86
C LYS A 579 -5.18 -23.82 13.32
N VAL A 580 -5.36 -22.57 13.76
CA VAL A 580 -6.64 -22.00 14.18
C VAL A 580 -7.69 -22.08 13.07
N LEU A 581 -7.34 -21.65 11.85
CA LEU A 581 -8.26 -21.69 10.71
C LEU A 581 -8.58 -23.10 10.21
N ASN A 582 -7.69 -24.08 10.45
CA ASN A 582 -7.94 -25.49 10.18
C ASN A 582 -8.72 -26.18 11.30
N GLY A 583 -9.03 -25.50 12.40
CA GLY A 583 -9.88 -25.99 13.47
C GLY A 583 -9.16 -26.75 14.58
N SER A 584 -7.84 -26.55 14.75
CA SER A 584 -7.11 -27.07 15.92
C SER A 584 -7.72 -26.55 17.22
N GLN A 585 -7.73 -27.40 18.24
CA GLN A 585 -8.28 -27.09 19.55
C GLN A 585 -7.33 -26.20 20.35
N GLU A 586 -7.87 -25.55 21.38
CA GLU A 586 -7.15 -24.60 22.23
C GLU A 586 -5.89 -25.25 22.84
N GLU A 587 -6.01 -26.47 23.39
CA GLU A 587 -4.92 -27.15 24.06
C GLU A 587 -3.71 -27.37 23.14
N GLU A 588 -3.93 -27.79 21.90
CA GLU A 588 -2.87 -27.99 20.91
C GLU A 588 -2.14 -26.69 20.58
N ILE A 589 -2.88 -25.59 20.48
CA ILE A 589 -2.32 -24.27 20.19
C ILE A 589 -1.50 -23.75 21.39
N LEU A 590 -2.02 -23.90 22.60
CA LEU A 590 -1.33 -23.47 23.82
C LEU A 590 -0.04 -24.25 24.06
N GLU A 591 -0.04 -25.58 23.82
CA GLU A 591 1.16 -26.42 23.87
C GLU A 591 2.23 -25.89 22.90
N ARG A 592 1.87 -25.68 21.64
CA ARG A 592 2.80 -25.15 20.62
C ARG A 592 3.36 -23.77 20.98
N ILE A 593 2.55 -22.91 21.60
CA ILE A 593 3.02 -21.61 22.12
C ILE A 593 4.06 -21.80 23.23
N GLY A 594 3.85 -22.77 24.13
CA GLY A 594 4.80 -23.11 25.19
C GLY A 594 6.17 -23.57 24.63
N GLU A 595 6.17 -24.43 23.60
CA GLU A 595 7.38 -24.84 22.89
C GLU A 595 8.10 -23.63 22.28
N PHE A 596 7.38 -22.75 21.59
CA PHE A 596 7.97 -21.57 20.96
C PHE A 596 8.57 -20.60 21.98
N ARG A 597 7.99 -20.48 23.18
CA ARG A 597 8.60 -19.69 24.27
C ARG A 597 9.96 -20.25 24.67
N THR A 598 10.11 -21.56 24.70
CA THR A 598 11.37 -22.25 24.97
C THR A 598 12.39 -21.97 23.87
N GLU A 599 12.00 -22.09 22.60
CA GLU A 599 12.83 -21.74 21.45
C GLU A 599 13.27 -20.26 21.50
N PHE A 600 12.35 -19.36 21.85
CA PHE A 600 12.65 -17.93 21.99
C PHE A 600 13.66 -17.66 23.12
N LYS A 601 13.53 -18.32 24.27
CA LYS A 601 14.47 -18.17 25.39
C LYS A 601 15.90 -18.54 25.01
N ALA A 602 16.09 -19.53 24.17
CA ALA A 602 17.38 -19.99 23.70
C ALA A 602 18.09 -19.01 22.72
N ARG A 603 17.36 -18.08 22.09
CA ARG A 603 17.95 -17.12 21.15
C ARG A 603 18.84 -16.09 21.83
N PRO A 604 19.89 -15.60 21.14
CA PRO A 604 20.67 -14.45 21.61
C PRO A 604 19.80 -13.19 21.84
N GLY A 605 20.21 -12.35 22.80
CA GLY A 605 19.43 -11.15 23.15
C GLY A 605 19.21 -10.18 21.98
N TRP A 606 20.19 -10.02 21.11
CA TRP A 606 20.11 -9.13 19.95
C TRP A 606 19.17 -9.62 18.86
N GLU A 607 18.89 -10.91 18.77
CA GLU A 607 17.92 -11.49 17.84
C GLU A 607 16.49 -11.33 18.29
N LYS A 608 16.25 -10.97 19.57
CA LYS A 608 14.94 -10.79 20.19
C LYS A 608 14.40 -9.36 20.07
N GLY A 609 15.02 -8.50 19.25
CA GLY A 609 14.62 -7.12 19.07
C GLY A 609 13.42 -6.95 18.11
N SER A 610 12.76 -5.81 18.21
CA SER A 610 11.64 -5.43 17.32
C SER A 610 12.11 -4.53 16.18
N PRO A 611 11.78 -4.84 14.91
CA PRO A 611 12.03 -3.93 13.80
C PRO A 611 11.23 -2.63 13.96
N LYS A 612 11.89 -1.50 13.74
CA LYS A 612 11.27 -0.15 13.75
C LYS A 612 11.95 0.73 12.71
N ARG A 613 11.33 1.87 12.41
CA ARG A 613 11.94 2.89 11.55
C ARG A 613 12.34 4.10 12.40
N ALA A 614 13.60 4.48 12.36
CA ALA A 614 14.14 5.61 13.12
C ALA A 614 13.90 6.92 12.35
N ASN A 615 12.81 7.62 12.64
CA ASN A 615 12.43 8.87 11.99
C ASN A 615 12.65 10.07 12.92
N ASN A 616 13.00 11.23 12.34
CA ASN A 616 13.13 12.51 13.04
C ASN A 616 14.19 12.52 14.14
N ILE A 617 15.25 11.72 14.03
CA ILE A 617 16.36 11.69 15.01
C ILE A 617 16.93 13.09 15.20
N THR A 618 17.25 13.75 14.08
CA THR A 618 17.88 15.09 14.06
C THR A 618 16.99 16.13 14.75
N ASP A 619 15.67 16.11 14.49
CA ASP A 619 14.72 17.04 15.09
C ASP A 619 14.59 16.82 16.60
N TYR A 620 14.52 15.56 17.04
CA TYR A 620 14.43 15.24 18.46
C TYR A 620 15.72 15.61 19.21
N GLN A 621 16.89 15.40 18.59
CA GLN A 621 18.17 15.85 19.16
C GLN A 621 18.24 17.37 19.27
N ALA A 622 17.77 18.11 18.25
CA ALA A 622 17.73 19.57 18.29
C ALA A 622 16.76 20.10 19.35
N LYS A 623 15.60 19.48 19.50
CA LYS A 623 14.61 19.81 20.56
C LYS A 623 15.18 19.53 21.95
N GLU A 624 15.85 18.40 22.14
CA GLU A 624 16.47 18.03 23.42
C GLU A 624 17.61 18.99 23.78
N ALA A 625 18.43 19.39 22.80
CA ALA A 625 19.50 20.38 23.02
C ALA A 625 18.96 21.76 23.43
N LYS A 626 17.77 22.16 22.95
CA LYS A 626 17.13 23.43 23.30
C LYS A 626 16.38 23.39 24.64
N ALA A 627 15.68 22.30 24.93
CA ALA A 627 14.72 22.19 26.05
C ALA A 627 15.23 21.31 27.19
N GLY A 628 16.41 20.70 27.11
CA GLY A 628 17.00 19.82 28.11
C GLY A 628 16.35 18.44 28.26
N LYS A 629 15.05 18.30 27.94
CA LYS A 629 14.33 17.03 27.96
C LYS A 629 13.17 17.04 26.95
N THR A 630 13.07 16.01 26.12
CA THR A 630 12.00 15.87 25.12
C THR A 630 11.28 14.54 25.28
N ASN A 631 9.95 14.53 25.09
CA ASN A 631 9.19 13.29 24.96
C ASN A 631 9.51 12.68 23.58
N MET A 632 10.47 11.76 23.57
CA MET A 632 11.01 11.12 22.36
C MET A 632 10.53 9.68 22.27
N PRO A 633 10.09 9.19 21.10
CA PRO A 633 9.74 7.77 20.93
C PRO A 633 10.90 6.85 21.31
N GLY A 634 10.60 5.73 21.96
CA GLY A 634 11.62 4.81 22.50
C GLY A 634 12.58 4.26 21.43
N HIS A 635 12.10 4.01 20.22
CA HIS A 635 12.96 3.54 19.10
C HIS A 635 13.92 4.62 18.57
N VAL A 636 13.52 5.89 18.63
CA VAL A 636 14.41 7.01 18.29
C VAL A 636 15.49 7.16 19.35
N ARG A 637 15.10 7.08 20.65
CA ARG A 637 16.05 7.07 21.77
C ARG A 637 17.05 5.90 21.64
N ALA A 638 16.56 4.71 21.36
CA ALA A 638 17.40 3.53 21.16
C ALA A 638 18.42 3.70 20.02
N SER A 639 18.03 4.39 18.95
CA SER A 639 18.91 4.70 17.82
C SER A 639 20.00 5.70 18.18
N ILE A 640 19.66 6.71 18.97
CA ILE A 640 20.66 7.68 19.51
C ILE A 640 21.63 6.97 20.48
N ASN A 641 21.13 6.05 21.31
CA ASN A 641 21.95 5.27 22.21
C ASN A 641 22.99 4.42 21.47
N TRP A 642 22.61 3.77 20.35
CA TRP A 642 23.55 3.08 19.47
C TRP A 642 24.67 4.01 18.98
N ASN A 643 24.33 5.16 18.39
CA ASN A 643 25.31 6.11 17.87
C ASN A 643 26.24 6.64 18.98
N THR A 644 25.74 6.75 20.20
CA THR A 644 26.53 7.17 21.36
C THR A 644 27.45 6.07 21.83
N LEU A 645 26.97 4.84 21.99
CA LEU A 645 27.77 3.68 22.38
C LEU A 645 28.88 3.38 21.36
N LYS A 646 28.54 3.46 20.07
CA LYS A 646 29.53 3.35 18.99
C LYS A 646 30.71 4.31 19.16
N ARG A 647 30.41 5.59 19.45
CA ARG A 647 31.44 6.61 19.70
C ARG A 647 32.27 6.32 20.98
N MET A 648 31.56 5.94 22.06
CA MET A 648 32.23 5.63 23.34
C MET A 648 33.19 4.43 23.24
N ASN A 649 32.85 3.44 22.40
CA ASN A 649 33.67 2.26 22.18
C ASN A 649 34.73 2.45 21.06
N GLY A 650 34.84 3.67 20.48
CA GLY A 650 35.78 3.94 19.40
C GLY A 650 35.53 3.15 18.11
N ASP A 651 34.32 2.66 17.93
CA ASP A 651 33.96 1.85 16.78
C ASP A 651 33.78 2.73 15.53
N LYS A 652 34.70 2.57 14.59
CA LYS A 652 34.74 3.32 13.32
C LYS A 652 34.01 2.61 12.17
N TYR A 653 33.69 1.34 12.32
CA TYR A 653 33.23 0.47 11.22
C TYR A 653 31.72 0.29 11.19
N SER A 654 31.07 0.15 12.34
CA SER A 654 29.61 0.00 12.37
C SER A 654 28.89 1.22 11.80
N THR A 655 27.72 0.99 11.22
CA THR A 655 26.91 2.01 10.57
C THR A 655 26.29 2.98 11.58
N ASN A 656 26.35 4.28 11.32
CA ASN A 656 25.59 5.26 12.09
C ASN A 656 24.11 5.20 11.71
N ILE A 657 23.24 5.13 12.69
CA ILE A 657 21.81 5.24 12.47
C ILE A 657 21.44 6.68 12.14
N VAL A 658 20.82 6.89 11.00
CA VAL A 658 20.31 8.18 10.53
C VAL A 658 18.79 8.11 10.30
N ASP A 659 18.18 9.28 10.10
CA ASP A 659 16.75 9.39 9.85
C ASP A 659 16.27 8.47 8.72
N GLY A 660 15.14 7.79 8.94
CA GLY A 660 14.50 6.90 7.98
C GLY A 660 15.07 5.49 7.91
N MET A 661 16.17 5.18 8.60
CA MET A 661 16.73 3.83 8.62
C MET A 661 15.82 2.84 9.37
N LYS A 662 15.74 1.62 8.86
CA LYS A 662 15.15 0.50 9.61
C LYS A 662 16.18 0.01 10.64
N VAL A 663 15.70 -0.21 11.86
CA VAL A 663 16.53 -0.62 13.00
C VAL A 663 15.84 -1.76 13.76
N ILE A 664 16.62 -2.59 14.43
CA ILE A 664 16.13 -3.56 15.41
C ILE A 664 16.35 -2.97 16.80
N VAL A 665 15.25 -2.81 17.54
CA VAL A 665 15.25 -2.25 18.89
C VAL A 665 15.27 -3.36 19.92
N CYS A 666 16.34 -3.45 20.71
CA CYS A 666 16.49 -4.39 21.81
C CYS A 666 16.31 -3.68 23.15
N LYS A 667 15.62 -4.31 24.07
CA LYS A 667 15.50 -3.85 25.47
C LYS A 667 16.70 -4.26 26.26
N VAL A 668 17.17 -3.39 27.13
CA VAL A 668 18.29 -3.66 28.04
C VAL A 668 17.87 -3.46 29.49
N LYS A 669 18.48 -4.25 30.40
CA LYS A 669 18.31 -4.12 31.84
C LYS A 669 18.98 -2.83 32.33
N ASP A 670 18.73 -2.49 33.59
CA ASP A 670 19.39 -1.37 34.25
C ASP A 670 20.90 -1.44 34.04
N ASN A 671 21.49 -0.33 33.62
CA ASN A 671 22.88 -0.19 33.32
C ASN A 671 23.41 1.19 33.74
N PRO A 672 24.72 1.38 33.91
CA PRO A 672 25.31 2.65 34.39
C PRO A 672 24.98 3.88 33.54
N LEU A 673 24.57 3.69 32.28
CA LEU A 673 24.20 4.76 31.35
C LEU A 673 22.71 5.13 31.43
N GLY A 674 21.90 4.38 32.20
CA GLY A 674 20.47 4.59 32.30
C GLY A 674 19.70 4.33 31.01
N TYR A 675 20.24 3.53 30.09
CA TYR A 675 19.55 3.17 28.85
C TYR A 675 18.56 2.04 29.10
N THR A 676 17.34 2.20 28.58
CA THR A 676 16.30 1.16 28.62
C THR A 676 16.21 0.35 27.32
N SER A 677 16.80 0.86 26.24
CA SER A 677 16.84 0.20 24.94
C SER A 677 18.01 0.70 24.09
N VAL A 678 18.52 -0.17 23.24
CA VAL A 678 19.54 0.15 22.22
C VAL A 678 19.07 -0.47 20.90
N ALA A 679 19.20 0.27 19.80
CA ALA A 679 18.89 -0.24 18.49
C ALA A 679 20.17 -0.53 17.70
N TYR A 680 20.04 -1.34 16.65
CA TYR A 680 21.08 -1.49 15.63
C TYR A 680 20.44 -1.46 14.22
N PRO A 681 21.18 -1.04 13.17
CA PRO A 681 20.66 -1.03 11.80
C PRO A 681 20.30 -2.45 11.34
N VAL A 682 19.15 -2.62 10.70
CA VAL A 682 18.77 -3.93 10.11
C VAL A 682 19.83 -4.42 9.13
N ASP A 683 20.48 -3.47 8.45
CA ASP A 683 21.47 -3.74 7.43
C ASP A 683 22.90 -3.88 7.99
N GLU A 684 23.08 -3.93 9.32
CA GLU A 684 24.38 -4.18 9.94
C GLU A 684 24.76 -5.64 9.78
N LEU A 685 25.78 -5.92 8.99
CA LEU A 685 26.23 -7.28 8.67
C LEU A 685 26.86 -8.00 9.85
N ARG A 686 27.54 -7.23 10.72
CA ARG A 686 28.25 -7.74 11.88
C ARG A 686 28.02 -6.85 13.09
N LEU A 687 27.36 -7.41 14.07
CA LEU A 687 27.19 -6.72 15.34
C LEU A 687 28.52 -6.68 16.10
N PRO A 688 28.96 -5.50 16.55
CA PRO A 688 30.19 -5.37 17.30
C PRO A 688 30.08 -6.07 18.67
N LYS A 689 31.21 -6.55 19.22
CA LYS A 689 31.23 -7.25 20.51
C LYS A 689 30.61 -6.43 21.63
N TRP A 690 30.95 -5.13 21.70
CA TRP A 690 30.36 -4.25 22.72
C TRP A 690 28.85 -4.20 22.73
N PHE A 691 28.20 -4.45 21.57
CA PHE A 691 26.73 -4.54 21.48
C PHE A 691 26.22 -5.90 21.93
N GLN A 692 26.90 -6.99 21.51
CA GLN A 692 26.52 -8.36 21.86
C GLN A 692 26.61 -8.64 23.38
N GLU A 693 27.49 -7.90 24.07
CA GLU A 693 27.73 -7.99 25.52
C GLU A 693 26.78 -7.15 26.37
N LEU A 694 25.85 -6.40 25.74
CA LEU A 694 24.87 -5.60 26.49
C LEU A 694 23.95 -6.48 27.35
N PRO A 695 23.54 -5.98 28.53
CA PRO A 695 22.62 -6.72 29.43
C PRO A 695 21.19 -6.69 28.88
N PHE A 696 20.86 -7.57 27.95
CA PHE A 696 19.53 -7.60 27.35
C PHE A 696 18.45 -7.98 28.35
N ASN A 697 17.30 -7.32 28.24
CA ASN A 697 16.10 -7.61 29.04
C ASN A 697 15.19 -8.58 28.31
N HIS A 698 15.48 -9.90 28.47
CA HIS A 698 14.77 -10.97 27.78
C HIS A 698 13.29 -11.01 28.13
N SER A 699 12.89 -10.76 29.37
CA SER A 699 11.51 -10.78 29.82
C SER A 699 10.67 -9.68 29.16
N GLU A 700 11.18 -8.45 29.09
CA GLU A 700 10.49 -7.33 28.45
C GLU A 700 10.37 -7.54 26.93
N MET A 701 11.39 -8.14 26.30
CA MET A 701 11.34 -8.50 24.88
C MET A 701 10.36 -9.65 24.63
N GLU A 702 10.26 -10.65 25.51
CA GLU A 702 9.27 -11.71 25.40
C GLU A 702 7.85 -11.14 25.46
N THR A 703 7.57 -10.26 26.42
CA THR A 703 6.28 -9.56 26.51
C THR A 703 5.95 -8.80 25.22
N THR A 704 6.90 -8.04 24.69
CA THR A 704 6.68 -7.20 23.51
C THR A 704 6.49 -8.03 22.23
N ILE A 705 7.26 -9.09 22.06
CA ILE A 705 7.34 -9.86 20.81
C ILE A 705 6.36 -11.03 20.83
N ILE A 706 6.22 -11.74 21.94
CA ILE A 706 5.33 -12.92 22.03
C ILE A 706 3.97 -12.50 22.54
N ASN A 707 3.88 -12.04 23.80
CA ASN A 707 2.57 -11.83 24.44
C ASN A 707 1.70 -10.84 23.65
N ASN A 708 2.22 -9.64 23.38
CA ASN A 708 1.46 -8.63 22.65
C ASN A 708 1.07 -9.06 21.22
N LYS A 709 1.92 -9.83 20.55
CA LYS A 709 1.63 -10.27 19.18
C LYS A 709 0.65 -11.45 19.15
N LEU A 710 0.72 -12.35 20.11
CA LEU A 710 -0.28 -13.42 20.25
C LEU A 710 -1.64 -12.86 20.68
N ASP A 711 -1.67 -11.95 21.65
CA ASP A 711 -2.90 -11.28 22.05
C ASP A 711 -3.54 -10.53 20.88
N ASN A 712 -2.74 -9.83 20.09
CA ASN A 712 -3.20 -9.18 18.87
C ASN A 712 -3.77 -10.14 17.81
N LEU A 713 -3.38 -11.41 17.79
CA LEU A 713 -3.84 -12.39 16.82
C LEU A 713 -5.00 -13.23 17.33
N ILE A 714 -4.85 -13.83 18.50
CA ILE A 714 -5.81 -14.81 19.04
C ILE A 714 -6.47 -14.39 20.35
N GLY A 715 -6.15 -13.21 20.89
CA GLY A 715 -6.80 -12.70 22.12
C GLY A 715 -8.32 -12.53 21.98
N VAL A 716 -8.82 -12.36 20.75
CA VAL A 716 -10.26 -12.32 20.44
C VAL A 716 -10.95 -13.67 20.70
N LEU A 717 -10.20 -14.77 20.82
CA LEU A 717 -10.72 -16.10 21.11
C LEU A 717 -10.87 -16.36 22.62
N GLU A 718 -10.36 -15.44 23.45
CA GLU A 718 -10.41 -15.49 24.93
C GLU A 718 -9.75 -16.74 25.52
N TRP A 719 -8.76 -17.33 24.81
CA TRP A 719 -7.98 -18.48 25.27
C TRP A 719 -7.00 -18.10 26.38
N ASP A 720 -6.70 -19.06 27.27
CA ASP A 720 -5.80 -18.82 28.41
C ASP A 720 -4.31 -18.80 27.99
N LEU A 721 -3.88 -17.69 27.38
CA LEU A 721 -2.48 -17.49 26.99
C LEU A 721 -1.52 -17.41 28.21
N GLU A 722 -2.02 -17.10 29.40
CA GLU A 722 -1.19 -17.01 30.62
C GLU A 722 -0.72 -18.40 31.07
N SER A 723 -1.49 -19.45 30.86
CA SER A 723 -1.11 -20.83 31.17
C SER A 723 0.19 -21.24 30.48
N THR A 724 0.46 -20.73 29.28
CA THR A 724 1.69 -21.01 28.53
C THR A 724 2.94 -20.44 29.18
N THR A 725 2.83 -19.49 30.09
CA THR A 725 3.94 -18.91 30.85
C THR A 725 4.21 -19.68 32.15
N GLN A 726 3.21 -20.33 32.72
CA GLN A 726 3.28 -21.02 34.01
C GLN A 726 3.84 -22.44 33.89
N ASN A 727 3.60 -23.14 32.79
CA ASN A 727 4.11 -24.52 32.57
C ASN A 727 5.65 -24.64 32.59
N ASN A 728 6.38 -23.52 32.40
CA ASN A 728 7.85 -23.51 32.53
C ASN A 728 8.35 -23.36 33.96
N THR A 729 7.47 -23.05 34.95
CA THR A 729 7.85 -22.94 36.36
C THR A 729 7.67 -24.27 37.08
N PHE A 730 6.77 -25.13 36.60
CA PHE A 730 6.52 -26.44 37.22
C PHE A 730 7.50 -27.53 36.76
N SER A 731 7.93 -27.54 35.49
CA SER A 731 8.95 -28.52 35.05
C SER A 731 10.33 -28.29 35.66
N SER A 732 10.69 -27.03 35.99
CA SER A 732 11.96 -26.73 36.65
C SER A 732 11.95 -27.03 38.16
N LEU A 733 10.82 -27.38 38.75
CA LEU A 733 10.71 -27.81 40.15
C LEU A 733 10.83 -29.33 40.31
N PHE A 734 10.74 -30.10 39.21
CA PHE A 734 10.86 -31.57 39.21
C PHE A 734 12.18 -32.11 38.63
N ASP A 735 13.07 -31.23 38.16
CA ASP A 735 14.44 -31.59 37.69
C ASP A 735 15.50 -31.58 38.83
N PHE A 736 15.04 -31.78 40.07
CA PHE A 736 15.92 -32.08 41.23
C PHE A 736 15.56 -33.44 41.78
N GLU A 737 15.98 -34.50 41.05
CA GLU A 737 16.34 -35.80 41.62
C GLU A 737 17.54 -36.38 40.86
#